data_75bb0f5441dee46030d343ddba666029
#
_entry.id   75bb0f5441dee46030d343ddba666029
#
_cell.length_a   1.000
_cell.length_b   1.000
_cell.length_c   1.000
_cell.angle_alpha   90.00
_cell.angle_beta   90.00
_cell.angle_gamma   90.00
#
_symmetry.space_group_name_H-M   'P 1'
#
loop_
_entity.id
_entity.type
_entity.pdbx_description
1 polymer ?
#
loop_
_entity_poly.entity_id
_entity_poly.type
_entity_poly.pdbx_seq_one_letter_code
_entity_poly.pdbx_strand_id
1 'polypeptide(L)'
;MSRTLFRTTRFDLGHLVKNIERGDVALPDIQRPFVWPNRKVRDLLDSMFKGFPVGYLLFWATGAEVGARAIGVDDKDERVPRWLIVDGQQRLTSLYAIFTGHPVVREDYSESGIRIAFRPRDAKFEVTDAAIEKDPEFLPDITPLWSDYRITVHGYLDRLEKTRGQVDVDLRDRIEDEFDRVRDLRAYPFEVVELDAAMDEESVAEVFVRINSEGVTLNQADFILTLMSVFREKARKQLEEFARAAKKPSIGGASAFNWYIQPQPDQLLRVAVGVAFRRAVLKHAYSILRGKDLETGEFSPKRRDEQFDQLQQAQDHLVNLLHWHEFLQCLERAGFRGSKMVSGQNAILYSYALWLIGRVDYQVPLDQLKEIIARWFFMAHTTGRYSGSFETRFEADVARLAGVPAGNADGFVATLDQVINDTMTPDYWSITLPNELATSAAKSPALLAYIAALNVHDAEILLSSSKVRSRLDPAITLKKGIERHHLFPKGYLKSVLGITDTKRVNQIANFALVDWSDNIAISDLAPAHYWTEQLAAKGLTGDKLTHAMYWHALPEGWEFMAFEEFLAKRRKRMALVVRDALARLADPRYEPQYAASGPDIAPESGVAAELGALVDADVLPSGTTIVAGDGPGQKLAQVLPDGRLYADGETYDGLVELSEVLGLEGNPWSLWSAELSDARVSLGVLRDTAD
;
A
#
# COMPACT_ATOMS: atom_id res chain seq x y z
N MET A 1 12.06 50.73 4.28
CA MET A 1 12.95 49.71 3.70
C MET A 1 12.65 48.42 4.48
N SER A 2 12.30 47.33 3.82
CA SER A 2 12.13 46.04 4.49
C SER A 2 13.48 45.59 5.06
N ARG A 3 13.53 45.29 6.36
CA ARG A 3 14.74 44.78 7.02
C ARG A 3 15.08 43.43 6.39
N THR A 4 16.31 43.24 5.93
CA THR A 4 16.78 41.95 5.45
C THR A 4 16.88 41.00 6.65
N LEU A 5 16.16 39.86 6.60
CA LEU A 5 16.08 38.88 7.67
C LEU A 5 17.10 37.75 7.53
N PHE A 6 18.10 37.91 6.68
CA PHE A 6 19.18 36.93 6.49
C PHE A 6 20.49 37.57 6.16
N ARG A 7 21.60 36.86 6.36
CA ARG A 7 22.92 37.19 5.88
C ARG A 7 23.60 35.97 5.27
N THR A 8 24.58 36.21 4.39
CA THR A 8 25.38 35.13 3.80
C THR A 8 26.75 35.12 4.47
N THR A 9 27.19 33.94 4.89
CA THR A 9 28.48 33.72 5.54
C THR A 9 29.18 32.55 4.87
N ARG A 10 30.49 32.59 4.76
CA ARG A 10 31.29 31.51 4.17
C ARG A 10 32.05 30.77 5.25
N PHE A 11 31.94 29.45 5.25
CA PHE A 11 32.67 28.55 6.12
C PHE A 11 33.43 27.52 5.28
N ASP A 12 34.62 27.11 5.70
CA ASP A 12 35.23 25.89 5.21
C ASP A 12 34.63 24.67 5.90
N LEU A 13 34.72 23.50 5.24
CA LEU A 13 34.18 22.27 5.77
C LEU A 13 34.78 21.87 7.13
N GLY A 14 36.09 22.06 7.30
CA GLY A 14 36.78 21.74 8.56
C GLY A 14 36.24 22.57 9.72
N HIS A 15 35.87 23.83 9.46
CA HIS A 15 35.23 24.70 10.45
C HIS A 15 33.82 24.22 10.79
N LEU A 16 33.04 23.86 9.78
CA LEU A 16 31.70 23.32 9.99
C LEU A 16 31.71 22.01 10.82
N VAL A 17 32.61 21.08 10.51
CA VAL A 17 32.79 19.85 11.28
C VAL A 17 33.12 20.16 12.74
N LYS A 18 34.07 21.08 13.00
CA LYS A 18 34.43 21.52 14.37
C LYS A 18 33.24 22.15 15.11
N ASN A 19 32.43 22.96 14.42
CA ASN A 19 31.27 23.61 15.03
C ASN A 19 30.21 22.56 15.43
N ILE A 20 30.07 21.49 14.65
CA ILE A 20 29.20 20.34 15.00
C ILE A 20 29.76 19.61 16.23
N GLU A 21 31.07 19.29 16.26
CA GLU A 21 31.71 18.63 17.39
C GLU A 21 31.61 19.43 18.70
N ARG A 22 31.60 20.76 18.61
CA ARG A 22 31.44 21.66 19.76
C ARG A 22 29.97 21.88 20.18
N GLY A 23 29.01 21.40 19.39
CA GLY A 23 27.60 21.65 19.60
C GLY A 23 27.15 23.07 19.22
N ASP A 24 28.00 23.85 18.52
CA ASP A 24 27.63 25.22 18.05
C ASP A 24 26.64 25.15 16.87
N VAL A 25 26.72 24.08 16.06
CA VAL A 25 25.77 23.76 15.00
C VAL A 25 25.06 22.49 15.36
N ALA A 26 23.72 22.53 15.46
CA ALA A 26 22.91 21.38 15.75
C ALA A 26 21.85 21.15 14.67
N LEU A 27 21.42 19.91 14.62
CA LEU A 27 20.20 19.56 13.94
C LEU A 27 19.03 19.92 14.84
N PRO A 28 18.02 20.67 14.37
CA PRO A 28 16.75 20.67 15.04
C PRO A 28 16.27 19.22 15.13
N ASP A 29 15.52 18.84 16.18
CA ASP A 29 14.86 17.52 16.27
C ASP A 29 13.86 17.25 15.12
N ILE A 30 13.80 18.16 14.19
CA ILE A 30 13.06 18.23 12.94
C ILE A 30 13.43 17.12 11.94
N GLN A 31 14.55 16.39 12.13
CA GLN A 31 15.21 15.82 10.97
C GLN A 31 15.07 14.30 10.87
N ARG A 32 14.86 13.91 9.62
CA ARG A 32 14.74 12.51 9.19
C ARG A 32 16.02 11.73 9.51
N PRO A 33 15.89 10.41 9.74
CA PRO A 33 17.03 9.52 9.68
C PRO A 33 17.84 9.75 8.39
N PHE A 34 19.10 9.37 8.41
CA PHE A 34 19.96 9.54 7.23
C PHE A 34 19.45 8.65 6.08
N VAL A 35 18.88 9.30 5.04
CA VAL A 35 18.21 8.62 3.92
C VAL A 35 19.08 8.54 2.66
N TRP A 36 20.20 9.24 2.62
CA TRP A 36 21.06 9.22 1.44
C TRP A 36 21.74 7.83 1.28
N PRO A 37 21.61 7.21 0.10
CA PRO A 37 22.42 6.05 -0.21
C PRO A 37 23.90 6.45 -0.32
N ASN A 38 24.82 5.60 0.07
CA ASN A 38 26.27 5.87 0.05
C ASN A 38 26.76 6.36 -1.33
N ARG A 39 26.08 5.99 -2.42
CA ARG A 39 26.38 6.49 -3.77
C ARG A 39 26.20 8.01 -3.89
N LYS A 40 25.15 8.58 -3.29
CA LYS A 40 24.99 10.06 -3.28
C LYS A 40 26.09 10.75 -2.48
N VAL A 41 26.57 10.09 -1.42
CA VAL A 41 27.69 10.60 -0.62
C VAL A 41 28.99 10.57 -1.41
N ARG A 42 29.25 9.49 -2.15
CA ARG A 42 30.36 9.39 -3.10
C ARG A 42 30.30 10.53 -4.14
N ASP A 43 29.12 10.74 -4.75
CA ASP A 43 28.94 11.78 -5.77
C ASP A 43 29.11 13.19 -5.21
N LEU A 44 28.77 13.42 -3.95
CA LEU A 44 29.02 14.67 -3.25
C LEU A 44 30.53 14.90 -3.11
N LEU A 45 31.29 13.92 -2.64
CA LEU A 45 32.76 14.01 -2.50
C LEU A 45 33.45 14.22 -3.85
N ASP A 46 33.02 13.49 -4.88
CA ASP A 46 33.54 13.64 -6.24
C ASP A 46 33.30 15.05 -6.79
N SER A 47 32.10 15.60 -6.54
CA SER A 47 31.77 16.98 -6.94
C SER A 47 32.64 18.01 -6.21
N MET A 48 32.83 17.85 -4.90
CA MET A 48 33.70 18.72 -4.12
C MET A 48 35.15 18.62 -4.56
N PHE A 49 35.64 17.43 -4.83
CA PHE A 49 37.01 17.19 -5.30
C PHE A 49 37.29 17.80 -6.67
N LYS A 50 36.27 17.89 -7.53
CA LYS A 50 36.33 18.57 -8.82
C LYS A 50 36.12 20.09 -8.71
N GLY A 51 35.87 20.60 -7.51
CA GLY A 51 35.64 22.04 -7.29
C GLY A 51 34.24 22.50 -7.74
N PHE A 52 33.28 21.59 -7.94
CA PHE A 52 31.91 21.92 -8.32
C PHE A 52 31.11 22.44 -7.13
N PRO A 53 30.18 23.40 -7.33
CA PRO A 53 29.33 23.88 -6.25
C PRO A 53 28.37 22.77 -5.80
N VAL A 54 28.26 22.53 -4.49
CA VAL A 54 27.41 21.52 -3.89
C VAL A 54 26.15 22.08 -3.20
N GLY A 55 25.81 23.32 -3.53
CA GLY A 55 24.65 24.05 -3.03
C GLY A 55 24.92 24.79 -1.72
N TYR A 56 23.92 25.60 -1.31
CA TYR A 56 23.95 26.36 -0.07
C TYR A 56 23.57 25.54 1.15
N LEU A 57 24.01 25.98 2.32
CA LEU A 57 23.47 25.55 3.61
C LEU A 57 22.56 26.66 4.15
N LEU A 58 21.43 26.29 4.74
CA LEU A 58 20.53 27.23 5.40
C LEU A 58 20.57 26.98 6.90
N PHE A 59 21.04 28.01 7.63
CA PHE A 59 21.13 28.00 9.09
C PHE A 59 20.15 29.00 9.68
N TRP A 60 19.68 28.74 10.87
CA TRP A 60 18.90 29.65 11.68
C TRP A 60 19.70 30.00 12.94
N ALA A 61 19.99 31.28 13.16
CA ALA A 61 20.62 31.75 14.39
C ALA A 61 19.60 31.74 15.51
N THR A 62 19.87 30.99 16.59
CA THR A 62 18.96 30.88 17.73
C THR A 62 19.58 31.55 18.94
N GLY A 63 18.84 32.44 19.58
CA GLY A 63 19.15 32.91 20.94
C GLY A 63 18.29 32.20 21.97
N ALA A 64 17.60 31.08 21.61
CA ALA A 64 16.46 30.61 22.35
C ALA A 64 16.50 29.12 22.68
N GLU A 65 15.78 28.77 23.70
CA GLU A 65 15.43 27.48 24.26
C GLU A 65 14.68 26.56 23.26
N VAL A 66 15.33 26.12 22.19
CA VAL A 66 14.76 25.14 21.26
C VAL A 66 15.45 23.82 21.52
N GLY A 67 14.69 22.76 21.73
CA GLY A 67 15.19 21.41 21.86
C GLY A 67 15.99 21.00 20.61
N ALA A 68 17.30 21.05 20.70
CA ALA A 68 18.20 20.76 19.61
C ALA A 68 19.04 19.52 19.92
N ARG A 69 19.12 18.61 18.96
CA ARG A 69 19.99 17.44 19.04
C ARG A 69 21.30 17.70 18.35
N ALA A 70 22.40 17.57 19.06
CA ALA A 70 23.73 17.68 18.48
C ALA A 70 24.02 16.49 17.56
N ILE A 71 24.59 16.74 16.38
CA ILE A 71 25.06 15.68 15.49
C ILE A 71 26.28 15.02 16.14
N GLY A 72 26.20 13.71 16.43
CA GLY A 72 27.37 12.93 16.82
C GLY A 72 27.87 13.05 18.26
N VAL A 73 27.09 13.61 19.17
CA VAL A 73 27.43 13.65 20.59
C VAL A 73 26.38 12.86 21.39
N ASP A 74 26.83 11.74 21.99
CA ASP A 74 26.10 11.05 23.02
C ASP A 74 26.04 11.95 24.28
N ASP A 75 24.82 12.27 24.65
CA ASP A 75 24.39 12.77 25.96
C ASP A 75 25.48 13.41 26.84
N LYS A 76 25.67 14.72 26.72
CA LYS A 76 26.12 15.59 27.87
C LYS A 76 26.43 16.99 27.37
N ASP A 77 25.62 17.85 27.67
CA ASP A 77 25.68 19.27 27.98
C ASP A 77 24.53 19.99 27.28
N GLU A 78 23.64 20.56 28.09
CA GLU A 78 22.58 21.50 27.71
C GLU A 78 23.16 22.83 27.14
N ARG A 79 24.02 22.73 26.12
CA ARG A 79 24.48 23.91 25.41
C ARG A 79 23.47 24.27 24.35
N VAL A 80 22.88 25.45 24.49
CA VAL A 80 22.06 26.03 23.42
C VAL A 80 22.93 26.22 22.17
N PRO A 81 22.64 25.53 21.07
CA PRO A 81 23.43 25.67 19.84
C PRO A 81 23.25 27.07 19.27
N ARG A 82 24.32 27.61 18.69
CA ARG A 82 24.31 28.91 18.04
C ARG A 82 23.51 28.93 16.74
N TRP A 83 23.52 27.82 16.02
CA TRP A 83 22.82 27.63 14.76
C TRP A 83 22.10 26.29 14.68
N LEU A 84 20.90 26.34 14.11
CA LEU A 84 20.16 25.17 13.69
C LEU A 84 20.24 25.03 12.16
N ILE A 85 20.48 23.81 11.68
CA ILE A 85 20.49 23.54 10.24
C ILE A 85 19.05 23.43 9.75
N VAL A 86 18.64 24.35 8.88
CA VAL A 86 17.32 24.34 8.25
C VAL A 86 17.34 23.58 6.92
N ASP A 87 18.39 23.75 6.09
CA ASP A 87 18.63 22.96 4.88
C ASP A 87 20.09 22.57 4.72
N GLY A 88 20.34 21.45 4.02
CA GLY A 88 21.66 20.89 3.77
C GLY A 88 22.09 19.83 4.77
N GLN A 89 21.19 19.36 5.63
CA GLN A 89 21.45 18.36 6.66
C GLN A 89 22.10 17.11 6.12
N GLN A 90 21.48 16.44 5.14
CA GLN A 90 21.98 15.16 4.61
C GLN A 90 23.43 15.31 4.07
N ARG A 91 23.74 16.47 3.46
CA ARG A 91 25.09 16.82 3.02
C ARG A 91 26.04 16.93 4.20
N LEU A 92 25.68 17.74 5.19
CA LEU A 92 26.55 18.00 6.32
C LEU A 92 26.71 16.79 7.24
N THR A 93 25.63 16.00 7.45
CA THR A 93 25.70 14.72 8.18
C THR A 93 26.60 13.71 7.46
N SER A 94 26.51 13.59 6.12
CA SER A 94 27.39 12.74 5.33
C SER A 94 28.86 13.09 5.51
N LEU A 95 29.16 14.38 5.37
CA LEU A 95 30.52 14.90 5.47
C LEU A 95 31.06 14.73 6.89
N TYR A 96 30.26 15.07 7.90
CA TYR A 96 30.63 14.84 9.29
C TYR A 96 30.97 13.36 9.56
N ALA A 97 30.09 12.45 9.12
CA ALA A 97 30.30 11.01 9.30
C ALA A 97 31.60 10.51 8.65
N ILE A 98 31.91 10.98 7.42
CA ILE A 98 33.14 10.60 6.72
C ILE A 98 34.39 11.21 7.37
N PHE A 99 34.34 12.48 7.76
CA PHE A 99 35.48 13.16 8.34
C PHE A 99 35.85 12.69 9.75
N THR A 100 34.85 12.19 10.52
CA THR A 100 35.04 11.78 11.91
C THR A 100 34.96 10.26 12.10
N GLY A 101 34.45 9.52 11.12
CA GLY A 101 34.13 8.09 11.26
C GLY A 101 32.86 7.80 12.09
N HIS A 102 32.09 8.84 12.42
CA HIS A 102 30.89 8.68 13.24
C HIS A 102 29.78 7.94 12.48
N PRO A 103 29.13 6.90 13.08
CA PRO A 103 28.04 6.19 12.42
C PRO A 103 26.83 7.09 12.24
N VAL A 104 26.05 6.84 11.17
CA VAL A 104 24.79 7.51 10.92
C VAL A 104 23.62 6.60 11.25
N VAL A 105 22.54 7.17 11.78
CA VAL A 105 21.28 6.46 11.99
C VAL A 105 20.51 6.40 10.67
N ARG A 106 20.32 5.20 10.13
CA ARG A 106 19.62 4.96 8.86
C ARG A 106 18.11 5.02 9.03
N GLU A 107 17.39 4.98 7.92
CA GLU A 107 15.92 5.01 7.87
C GLU A 107 15.26 3.85 8.66
N ASP A 108 15.94 2.72 8.74
CA ASP A 108 15.53 1.58 9.56
C ASP A 108 15.96 1.68 11.04
N TYR A 109 16.51 2.83 11.43
CA TYR A 109 17.11 3.14 12.75
C TYR A 109 18.31 2.27 13.11
N SER A 110 18.91 1.56 12.15
CA SER A 110 20.21 0.93 12.34
C SER A 110 21.32 1.97 12.27
N GLU A 111 22.34 1.79 13.08
CA GLU A 111 23.58 2.56 12.97
C GLU A 111 24.52 1.90 11.97
N SER A 112 25.05 2.69 11.05
CA SER A 112 26.02 2.19 10.07
C SER A 112 27.02 3.27 9.69
N GLY A 113 28.30 2.88 9.54
CA GLY A 113 29.34 3.75 8.99
C GLY A 113 29.12 4.02 7.50
N ILE A 114 29.55 5.20 7.06
CA ILE A 114 29.64 5.53 5.63
C ILE A 114 31.10 5.32 5.26
N ARG A 115 31.39 4.32 4.41
CA ARG A 115 32.75 4.04 3.95
C ARG A 115 32.84 4.32 2.45
N ILE A 116 33.71 5.26 2.10
CA ILE A 116 34.01 5.64 0.72
C ILE A 116 35.48 5.34 0.45
N ALA A 117 35.71 4.62 -0.62
CA ALA A 117 37.04 4.29 -1.12
C ALA A 117 37.53 5.32 -2.12
N PHE A 118 38.85 5.44 -2.25
CA PHE A 118 39.49 6.30 -3.23
C PHE A 118 40.62 5.58 -3.93
N ARG A 119 40.70 5.75 -5.25
CA ARG A 119 41.81 5.25 -6.07
C ARG A 119 42.62 6.43 -6.61
N PRO A 120 43.84 6.66 -6.12
CA PRO A 120 44.67 7.81 -6.52
C PRO A 120 45.03 7.83 -8.01
N ARG A 121 45.22 6.70 -8.62
CA ARG A 121 45.67 6.58 -10.03
C ARG A 121 44.80 7.36 -11.02
N ASP A 122 43.51 7.40 -10.81
CA ASP A 122 42.53 8.06 -11.67
C ASP A 122 41.57 8.97 -10.88
N ALA A 123 41.96 9.31 -9.65
CA ALA A 123 41.20 10.19 -8.75
C ALA A 123 39.74 9.79 -8.59
N LYS A 124 39.47 8.48 -8.42
CA LYS A 124 38.14 7.90 -8.44
C LYS A 124 37.62 7.57 -7.05
N PHE A 125 36.45 8.08 -6.70
CA PHE A 125 35.70 7.69 -5.51
C PHE A 125 34.74 6.55 -5.82
N GLU A 126 34.66 5.56 -4.90
CA GLU A 126 33.70 4.46 -4.98
C GLU A 126 33.10 4.15 -3.60
N VAL A 127 31.91 3.54 -3.58
CA VAL A 127 31.36 2.99 -2.35
C VAL A 127 32.06 1.69 -2.03
N THR A 128 32.59 1.58 -0.82
CA THR A 128 33.35 0.40 -0.40
C THR A 128 32.48 -0.86 -0.40
N ASP A 129 32.98 -1.90 -1.05
CA ASP A 129 32.43 -3.25 -1.07
C ASP A 129 33.53 -4.31 -0.90
N ALA A 130 33.15 -5.58 -0.87
CA ALA A 130 34.10 -6.69 -0.67
C ALA A 130 35.11 -6.84 -1.82
N ALA A 131 34.84 -6.33 -3.01
CA ALA A 131 35.79 -6.35 -4.13
C ALA A 131 36.82 -5.24 -3.95
N ILE A 132 36.39 -4.03 -3.64
CA ILE A 132 37.23 -2.86 -3.37
C ILE A 132 38.14 -3.09 -2.15
N GLU A 133 37.66 -3.76 -1.11
CA GLU A 133 38.51 -4.10 0.05
C GLU A 133 39.71 -4.98 -0.30
N LYS A 134 39.60 -5.79 -1.35
CA LYS A 134 40.67 -6.69 -1.82
C LYS A 134 41.53 -6.09 -2.92
N ASP A 135 41.09 -4.98 -3.52
CA ASP A 135 41.83 -4.31 -4.58
C ASP A 135 42.94 -3.41 -3.98
N PRO A 136 44.21 -3.70 -4.20
CA PRO A 136 45.31 -2.90 -3.64
C PRO A 136 45.40 -1.49 -4.21
N GLU A 137 44.77 -1.21 -5.35
CA GLU A 137 44.71 0.14 -5.94
C GLU A 137 43.77 1.09 -5.24
N PHE A 138 42.84 0.56 -4.42
CA PHE A 138 41.95 1.40 -3.63
C PHE A 138 42.45 1.56 -2.19
N LEU A 139 42.35 2.78 -1.67
CA LEU A 139 42.22 3.00 -0.24
C LEU A 139 40.76 2.71 0.11
N PRO A 140 40.42 1.65 0.87
CA PRO A 140 39.03 1.22 1.05
C PRO A 140 38.19 2.17 1.90
N ASP A 141 38.84 3.05 2.67
CA ASP A 141 38.19 4.04 3.52
C ASP A 141 39.05 5.29 3.59
N ILE A 142 38.52 6.43 3.17
CA ILE A 142 39.21 7.71 3.17
C ILE A 142 39.20 8.40 4.55
N THR A 143 38.37 7.96 5.48
CA THR A 143 38.22 8.57 6.81
C THR A 143 39.55 8.76 7.53
N PRO A 144 40.49 7.79 7.56
CA PRO A 144 41.76 7.94 8.23
C PRO A 144 42.72 8.97 7.62
N LEU A 145 42.42 9.50 6.41
CA LEU A 145 43.24 10.58 5.83
C LEU A 145 43.14 11.89 6.63
N TRP A 146 42.12 12.05 7.46
CA TRP A 146 41.96 13.26 8.30
C TRP A 146 42.40 13.07 9.75
N SER A 147 42.55 11.81 10.24
CA SER A 147 43.03 11.54 11.59
C SER A 147 44.51 11.05 11.59
N ASP A 148 44.86 10.11 10.69
CA ASP A 148 46.11 9.37 10.70
C ASP A 148 46.80 9.34 9.32
N TYR A 149 46.88 10.52 8.67
CA TYR A 149 47.30 10.69 7.28
C TYR A 149 48.55 9.89 6.92
N ARG A 150 49.67 10.10 7.67
CA ARG A 150 50.95 9.46 7.36
C ARG A 150 50.87 7.93 7.42
N ILE A 151 50.21 7.40 8.45
CA ILE A 151 50.05 5.95 8.62
C ILE A 151 49.22 5.38 7.48
N THR A 152 48.18 6.09 7.09
CA THR A 152 47.24 5.67 6.02
C THR A 152 47.94 5.64 4.67
N VAL A 153 48.66 6.70 4.31
CA VAL A 153 49.38 6.79 3.03
C VAL A 153 50.51 5.79 2.95
N HIS A 154 51.33 5.66 4.00
CA HIS A 154 52.39 4.63 4.03
C HIS A 154 51.79 3.22 3.94
N GLY A 155 50.74 2.92 4.71
CA GLY A 155 50.08 1.61 4.66
C GLY A 155 49.49 1.28 3.28
N TYR A 156 48.98 2.29 2.55
CA TYR A 156 48.53 2.15 1.17
C TYR A 156 49.73 1.82 0.23
N LEU A 157 50.80 2.57 0.29
CA LEU A 157 52.00 2.39 -0.53
C LEU A 157 52.62 1.02 -0.28
N ASP A 158 52.80 0.62 0.97
CA ASP A 158 53.31 -0.72 1.36
C ASP A 158 52.46 -1.86 0.79
N ARG A 159 51.15 -1.70 0.79
CA ARG A 159 50.24 -2.71 0.25
C ARG A 159 50.34 -2.77 -1.27
N LEU A 160 50.44 -1.62 -1.93
CA LEU A 160 50.59 -1.53 -3.37
C LEU A 160 51.93 -2.17 -3.82
N GLU A 161 53.05 -1.86 -3.13
CA GLU A 161 54.37 -2.42 -3.41
C GLU A 161 54.41 -3.94 -3.23
N LYS A 162 53.80 -4.46 -2.17
CA LYS A 162 53.69 -5.92 -1.95
C LYS A 162 52.98 -6.65 -3.07
N THR A 163 52.05 -5.99 -3.74
CA THR A 163 51.22 -6.63 -4.76
C THR A 163 51.75 -6.42 -6.17
N ARG A 164 52.33 -5.26 -6.46
CA ARG A 164 52.76 -4.88 -7.83
C ARG A 164 54.24 -4.72 -8.01
N GLY A 165 55.01 -4.87 -6.96
CA GLY A 165 56.45 -4.61 -6.94
C GLY A 165 56.77 -3.14 -6.63
N GLN A 166 58.05 -2.76 -6.75
CA GLN A 166 58.55 -1.45 -6.36
C GLN A 166 57.82 -0.32 -7.08
N VAL A 167 57.30 0.62 -6.31
CA VAL A 167 56.65 1.86 -6.81
C VAL A 167 57.77 2.89 -7.05
N ASP A 168 57.87 3.40 -8.28
CA ASP A 168 58.85 4.47 -8.58
C ASP A 168 58.48 5.78 -7.88
N VAL A 169 59.48 6.69 -7.80
CA VAL A 169 59.30 7.95 -7.08
C VAL A 169 58.23 8.83 -7.71
N ASP A 170 58.18 8.91 -9.03
CA ASP A 170 57.20 9.74 -9.74
C ASP A 170 55.73 9.25 -9.53
N LEU A 171 55.55 7.95 -9.42
CA LEU A 171 54.24 7.37 -9.12
C LEU A 171 53.87 7.58 -7.65
N ARG A 172 54.84 7.47 -6.75
CA ARG A 172 54.64 7.76 -5.33
C ARG A 172 54.23 9.20 -5.10
N ASP A 173 54.96 10.17 -5.69
CA ASP A 173 54.62 11.58 -5.56
C ASP A 173 53.24 11.90 -6.08
N ARG A 174 52.85 11.33 -7.23
CA ARG A 174 51.50 11.50 -7.76
C ARG A 174 50.41 10.92 -6.85
N ILE A 175 50.67 9.77 -6.22
CA ILE A 175 49.72 9.15 -5.28
C ILE A 175 49.61 10.04 -4.03
N GLU A 176 50.69 10.54 -3.51
CA GLU A 176 50.72 11.44 -2.35
C GLU A 176 49.95 12.74 -2.66
N ASP A 177 50.20 13.34 -3.84
CA ASP A 177 49.50 14.56 -4.30
C ASP A 177 47.98 14.32 -4.35
N GLU A 178 47.49 13.18 -4.87
CA GLU A 178 46.08 12.91 -4.93
C GLU A 178 45.48 12.68 -3.54
N PHE A 179 46.20 12.05 -2.60
CA PHE A 179 45.75 11.95 -1.21
C PHE A 179 45.73 13.31 -0.51
N ASP A 180 46.71 14.19 -0.80
CA ASP A 180 46.74 15.58 -0.30
C ASP A 180 45.49 16.34 -0.79
N ARG A 181 45.12 16.21 -2.06
CA ARG A 181 43.90 16.80 -2.62
C ARG A 181 42.65 16.31 -1.90
N VAL A 182 42.56 15.01 -1.56
CA VAL A 182 41.43 14.48 -0.76
C VAL A 182 41.46 15.07 0.65
N ARG A 183 42.62 15.14 1.29
CA ARG A 183 42.76 15.77 2.62
C ARG A 183 42.35 17.26 2.60
N ASP A 184 42.67 17.95 1.53
CA ASP A 184 42.37 19.38 1.35
C ASP A 184 40.89 19.69 1.13
N LEU A 185 40.03 18.68 0.93
CA LEU A 185 38.58 18.86 1.01
C LEU A 185 38.13 19.48 2.34
N ARG A 186 38.95 19.42 3.38
CA ARG A 186 38.74 20.19 4.63
C ARG A 186 38.62 21.70 4.42
N ALA A 187 39.29 22.25 3.41
CA ALA A 187 39.24 23.67 3.05
C ALA A 187 38.13 24.00 2.04
N TYR A 188 37.31 22.99 1.64
CA TYR A 188 36.21 23.22 0.68
C TYR A 188 35.22 24.27 1.22
N PRO A 189 34.91 25.32 0.45
CA PRO A 189 34.06 26.42 0.91
C PRO A 189 32.57 26.09 0.80
N PHE A 190 31.83 26.34 1.86
CA PHE A 190 30.38 26.36 1.87
C PHE A 190 29.84 27.75 2.03
N GLU A 191 28.92 28.14 1.19
CA GLU A 191 28.10 29.34 1.35
C GLU A 191 26.91 29.00 2.26
N VAL A 192 26.80 29.73 3.37
CA VAL A 192 25.75 29.53 4.38
C VAL A 192 24.85 30.76 4.38
N VAL A 193 23.57 30.55 4.15
CA VAL A 193 22.52 31.56 4.36
C VAL A 193 22.07 31.42 5.82
N GLU A 194 22.33 32.45 6.61
CA GLU A 194 21.99 32.50 8.04
C GLU A 194 20.76 33.39 8.23
N LEU A 195 19.66 32.77 8.70
CA LEU A 195 18.43 33.46 9.07
C LEU A 195 18.59 34.16 10.41
N ASP A 196 18.00 35.35 10.54
CA ASP A 196 18.11 36.21 11.73
C ASP A 196 17.42 35.54 12.95
N ALA A 197 18.03 35.66 14.12
CA ALA A 197 17.47 35.17 15.38
C ALA A 197 16.15 35.85 15.78
N ALA A 198 15.83 37.00 15.19
CA ALA A 198 14.55 37.67 15.39
C ALA A 198 13.40 37.07 14.56
N MET A 199 13.69 36.11 13.65
CA MET A 199 12.65 35.35 12.96
C MET A 199 12.04 34.35 13.93
N ASP A 200 10.71 34.33 13.94
CA ASP A 200 9.99 33.27 14.62
C ASP A 200 10.07 31.95 13.85
N GLU A 201 9.81 30.88 14.54
CA GLU A 201 9.86 29.50 14.00
C GLU A 201 8.94 29.30 12.81
N GLU A 202 7.84 30.03 12.78
CA GLU A 202 6.86 30.00 11.70
C GLU A 202 7.42 30.61 10.41
N SER A 203 8.04 31.76 10.52
CA SER A 203 8.72 32.43 9.40
C SER A 203 9.89 31.60 8.87
N VAL A 204 10.65 30.94 9.74
CA VAL A 204 11.72 30.01 9.35
C VAL A 204 11.17 28.80 8.60
N ALA A 205 10.09 28.20 9.09
CA ALA A 205 9.42 27.09 8.41
C ALA A 205 8.88 27.53 7.03
N GLU A 206 8.33 28.73 6.91
CA GLU A 206 7.87 29.28 5.63
C GLU A 206 9.04 29.50 4.64
N VAL A 207 10.17 30.04 5.08
CA VAL A 207 11.37 30.21 4.26
C VAL A 207 11.88 28.84 3.78
N PHE A 208 11.93 27.86 4.68
CA PHE A 208 12.34 26.49 4.34
C PHE A 208 11.43 25.88 3.26
N VAL A 209 10.11 26.03 3.40
CA VAL A 209 9.13 25.59 2.40
C VAL A 209 9.40 26.22 1.05
N ARG A 210 9.56 27.55 1.02
CA ARG A 210 9.73 28.31 -0.23
C ARG A 210 11.04 27.96 -0.95
N ILE A 211 12.14 27.80 -0.21
CA ILE A 211 13.44 27.44 -0.78
C ILE A 211 13.41 26.02 -1.36
N ASN A 212 12.73 25.07 -0.71
CA ASN A 212 12.69 23.68 -1.12
C ASN A 212 11.56 23.33 -2.11
N SER A 213 10.61 24.24 -2.35
CA SER A 213 9.45 24.01 -3.21
C SER A 213 9.77 23.80 -4.70
N GLU A 214 10.95 24.22 -5.15
CA GLU A 214 11.41 24.04 -6.53
C GLU A 214 12.35 22.82 -6.74
N GLY A 215 12.74 22.14 -5.68
CA GLY A 215 13.64 20.98 -5.74
C GLY A 215 12.93 19.63 -5.68
N VAL A 216 13.02 18.94 -4.57
CA VAL A 216 12.26 17.73 -4.28
C VAL A 216 11.01 18.16 -3.53
N THR A 217 9.82 17.78 -4.01
CA THR A 217 8.55 18.05 -3.33
C THR A 217 8.63 17.53 -1.90
N LEU A 218 8.87 18.42 -0.94
CA LEU A 218 8.81 18.04 0.47
C LEU A 218 7.40 17.58 0.76
N ASN A 219 7.29 16.40 1.32
CA ASN A 219 6.03 15.84 1.77
C ASN A 219 5.45 16.78 2.84
N GLN A 220 4.22 17.20 2.70
CA GLN A 220 3.57 18.09 3.67
C GLN A 220 3.56 17.53 5.10
N ALA A 221 3.64 16.21 5.26
CA ALA A 221 3.83 15.57 6.55
C ALA A 221 5.11 16.03 7.26
N ASP A 222 6.18 16.26 6.51
CA ASP A 222 7.45 16.69 7.08
C ASP A 222 7.36 18.09 7.71
N PHE A 223 6.52 18.97 7.15
CA PHE A 223 6.27 20.28 7.75
C PHE A 223 5.52 20.17 9.07
N ILE A 224 4.54 19.30 9.16
CA ILE A 224 3.81 19.08 10.42
C ILE A 224 4.74 18.43 11.45
N LEU A 225 5.54 17.44 11.06
CA LEU A 225 6.54 16.83 11.93
C LEU A 225 7.58 17.86 12.40
N THR A 226 7.90 18.84 11.56
CA THR A 226 8.73 19.98 11.89
C THR A 226 8.08 20.86 12.96
N LEU A 227 6.83 21.28 12.78
CA LEU A 227 6.10 22.04 13.79
C LEU A 227 5.99 21.24 15.12
N MET A 228 5.78 19.93 15.05
CA MET A 228 5.75 19.09 16.24
C MET A 228 7.08 19.09 17.01
N SER A 229 8.21 19.11 16.31
CA SER A 229 9.52 19.16 16.96
C SER A 229 9.70 20.44 17.78
N VAL A 230 9.16 21.54 17.26
CA VAL A 230 9.24 22.83 17.92
C VAL A 230 8.26 22.94 19.08
N PHE A 231 7.00 22.56 18.86
CA PHE A 231 5.93 22.81 19.82
C PHE A 231 5.55 21.60 20.67
N ARG A 232 5.85 20.37 20.23
CA ARG A 232 5.46 19.11 20.89
C ARG A 232 6.49 17.99 20.60
N GLU A 233 7.75 18.21 20.94
CA GLU A 233 8.84 17.26 20.70
C GLU A 233 8.56 15.86 21.22
N LYS A 234 7.99 15.72 22.41
CA LYS A 234 7.62 14.42 22.98
C LYS A 234 6.63 13.66 22.11
N ALA A 235 5.66 14.36 21.52
CA ALA A 235 4.68 13.75 20.61
C ALA A 235 5.37 13.19 19.37
N ARG A 236 6.31 13.92 18.80
CA ARG A 236 7.07 13.44 17.64
C ARG A 236 7.91 12.21 17.99
N LYS A 237 8.66 12.24 19.07
CA LYS A 237 9.46 11.10 19.56
C LYS A 237 8.58 9.85 19.74
N GLN A 238 7.39 10.00 20.27
CA GLN A 238 6.42 8.92 20.45
C GLN A 238 6.03 8.24 19.12
N LEU A 239 5.81 9.02 18.04
CA LEU A 239 5.55 8.45 16.69
C LEU A 239 6.78 7.69 16.16
N GLU A 240 7.98 8.23 16.34
CA GLU A 240 9.22 7.60 15.90
C GLU A 240 9.50 6.29 16.67
N GLU A 241 9.27 6.28 17.96
CA GLU A 241 9.42 5.08 18.82
C GLU A 241 8.42 3.99 18.41
N PHE A 242 7.16 4.35 18.18
CA PHE A 242 6.15 3.41 17.70
C PHE A 242 6.52 2.85 16.33
N ALA A 243 6.94 3.69 15.39
CA ALA A 243 7.40 3.27 14.06
C ALA A 243 8.60 2.33 14.14
N ARG A 244 9.55 2.60 15.05
CA ARG A 244 10.71 1.74 15.32
C ARG A 244 10.29 0.40 15.91
N ALA A 245 9.42 0.42 16.91
CA ALA A 245 8.90 -0.79 17.57
C ALA A 245 8.09 -1.69 16.61
N ALA A 246 7.48 -1.12 15.57
CA ALA A 246 6.74 -1.87 14.56
C ALA A 246 7.62 -2.69 13.59
N LYS A 247 8.94 -2.45 13.54
CA LYS A 247 9.84 -3.08 12.56
C LYS A 247 10.39 -4.43 13.00
N LYS A 248 10.58 -4.64 14.28
CA LYS A 248 11.21 -5.86 14.82
C LYS A 248 10.42 -6.43 15.99
N PRO A 249 10.30 -7.76 16.10
CA PRO A 249 9.69 -8.39 17.27
C PRO A 249 10.39 -7.95 18.56
N SER A 250 9.62 -7.67 19.61
CA SER A 250 10.14 -7.42 20.93
C SER A 250 10.58 -8.73 21.59
N ILE A 251 11.64 -8.67 22.37
CA ILE A 251 12.14 -9.80 23.19
C ILE A 251 11.53 -9.78 24.60
N GLY A 252 11.03 -8.63 25.04
CA GLY A 252 10.68 -8.40 26.46
C GLY A 252 9.29 -7.85 26.74
N GLY A 253 8.32 -7.96 25.84
CA GLY A 253 6.97 -7.45 26.08
C GLY A 253 6.17 -7.13 24.83
N ALA A 254 4.98 -6.55 25.00
CA ALA A 254 4.14 -6.11 23.90
C ALA A 254 4.83 -4.98 23.12
N SER A 255 4.74 -5.02 21.80
CA SER A 255 5.27 -3.98 20.92
C SER A 255 4.33 -3.73 19.74
N ALA A 256 4.57 -2.68 18.96
CA ALA A 256 3.81 -2.38 17.76
C ALA A 256 4.11 -3.33 16.59
N PHE A 257 5.03 -4.29 16.76
CA PHE A 257 5.41 -5.24 15.70
C PHE A 257 4.21 -6.03 15.20
N ASN A 258 4.13 -6.19 13.88
CA ASN A 258 3.11 -6.95 13.19
C ASN A 258 3.60 -7.39 11.80
N TRP A 259 2.87 -8.31 11.16
CA TRP A 259 3.22 -8.83 9.84
C TRP A 259 2.59 -8.06 8.66
N TYR A 260 1.74 -7.05 8.91
CA TYR A 260 0.95 -6.36 7.88
C TYR A 260 1.61 -5.10 7.37
N ILE A 261 2.16 -4.27 8.26
CA ILE A 261 2.68 -2.96 7.95
C ILE A 261 3.82 -2.56 8.89
N GLN A 262 4.80 -1.85 8.35
CA GLN A 262 5.82 -1.16 9.12
C GLN A 262 5.62 0.35 8.91
N PRO A 263 4.72 0.96 9.68
CA PRO A 263 4.34 2.34 9.46
C PRO A 263 5.50 3.29 9.71
N GLN A 264 5.63 4.32 8.87
CA GLN A 264 6.58 5.40 9.06
C GLN A 264 5.93 6.53 9.90
N PRO A 265 6.71 7.41 10.55
CA PRO A 265 6.17 8.50 11.36
C PRO A 265 5.20 9.42 10.61
N ASP A 266 5.46 9.69 9.32
CA ASP A 266 4.58 10.48 8.47
C ASP A 266 3.23 9.79 8.19
N GLN A 267 3.24 8.47 8.07
CA GLN A 267 2.03 7.67 7.90
C GLN A 267 1.19 7.64 9.19
N LEU A 268 1.85 7.49 10.36
CA LEU A 268 1.20 7.57 11.66
C LEU A 268 0.61 8.95 11.90
N LEU A 269 1.35 10.02 11.53
CA LEU A 269 0.84 11.39 11.59
C LEU A 269 -0.44 11.56 10.77
N ARG A 270 -0.52 10.99 9.56
CA ARG A 270 -1.74 11.03 8.72
C ARG A 270 -2.94 10.41 9.43
N VAL A 271 -2.74 9.30 10.13
CA VAL A 271 -3.80 8.68 10.93
C VAL A 271 -4.22 9.60 12.08
N ALA A 272 -3.26 10.16 12.82
CA ALA A 272 -3.53 11.07 13.93
C ALA A 272 -4.31 12.33 13.47
N VAL A 273 -3.92 12.93 12.35
CA VAL A 273 -4.61 14.06 11.70
C VAL A 273 -6.04 13.68 11.30
N GLY A 274 -6.21 12.49 10.70
CA GLY A 274 -7.52 11.96 10.31
C GLY A 274 -8.45 11.79 11.51
N VAL A 275 -7.92 11.31 12.63
CA VAL A 275 -8.67 11.14 13.88
C VAL A 275 -8.96 12.49 14.55
N ALA A 276 -7.95 13.36 14.68
CA ALA A 276 -8.09 14.64 15.38
C ALA A 276 -9.02 15.60 14.65
N PHE A 277 -8.81 15.79 13.36
CA PHE A 277 -9.41 16.90 12.60
C PHE A 277 -10.41 16.45 11.55
N ARG A 278 -10.61 15.16 11.32
CA ARG A 278 -11.42 14.63 10.20
C ARG A 278 -10.90 15.13 8.86
N ARG A 279 -9.57 15.30 8.75
CA ARG A 279 -8.86 15.77 7.57
C ARG A 279 -7.79 14.77 7.15
N ALA A 280 -7.51 14.73 5.87
CA ALA A 280 -6.40 13.92 5.32
C ALA A 280 -5.50 14.76 4.41
N VAL A 281 -6.03 15.84 3.81
CA VAL A 281 -5.24 16.80 3.04
C VAL A 281 -4.35 17.59 4.01
N LEU A 282 -3.09 17.21 4.09
CA LEU A 282 -2.16 17.72 5.11
C LEU A 282 -1.92 19.23 5.02
N LYS A 283 -2.13 19.85 3.84
CA LYS A 283 -2.09 21.30 3.71
C LYS A 283 -3.11 22.00 4.62
N HIS A 284 -4.31 21.42 4.77
CA HIS A 284 -5.33 21.96 5.67
C HIS A 284 -4.95 21.71 7.12
N ALA A 285 -4.45 20.52 7.44
CA ALA A 285 -3.98 20.18 8.77
C ALA A 285 -2.82 21.09 9.23
N TYR A 286 -1.89 21.40 8.34
CA TYR A 286 -0.81 22.35 8.59
C TYR A 286 -1.34 23.73 8.95
N SER A 287 -2.33 24.26 8.20
CA SER A 287 -2.96 25.54 8.50
C SER A 287 -3.65 25.56 9.87
N ILE A 288 -4.36 24.46 10.22
CA ILE A 288 -4.99 24.30 11.52
C ILE A 288 -3.96 24.32 12.64
N LEU A 289 -2.88 23.54 12.51
CA LEU A 289 -1.82 23.41 13.52
C LEU A 289 -0.98 24.68 13.70
N ARG A 290 -1.00 25.59 12.73
CA ARG A 290 -0.44 26.94 12.89
C ARG A 290 -1.36 27.86 13.74
N GLY A 291 -2.54 27.42 14.12
CA GLY A 291 -3.52 28.21 14.86
C GLY A 291 -4.30 29.17 13.97
N LYS A 292 -4.40 28.89 12.65
CA LYS A 292 -5.19 29.70 11.73
C LYS A 292 -6.67 29.50 12.00
N ASP A 293 -7.39 30.59 12.16
CA ASP A 293 -8.84 30.60 12.08
C ASP A 293 -9.25 30.48 10.63
N LEU A 294 -10.07 29.47 10.29
CA LEU A 294 -10.48 29.22 8.91
C LEU A 294 -11.53 30.21 8.41
N GLU A 295 -12.24 30.89 9.33
CA GLU A 295 -13.27 31.88 8.99
C GLU A 295 -12.68 33.29 8.87
N THR A 296 -11.90 33.71 9.87
CA THR A 296 -11.28 35.04 9.90
C THR A 296 -9.93 35.12 9.21
N GLY A 297 -9.23 33.98 9.05
CA GLY A 297 -7.88 33.91 8.51
C GLY A 297 -6.80 34.32 9.48
N GLU A 298 -7.13 34.74 10.70
CA GLU A 298 -6.18 35.18 11.74
C GLU A 298 -5.46 34.01 12.39
N PHE A 299 -4.23 34.28 12.90
CA PHE A 299 -3.40 33.29 13.62
C PHE A 299 -3.40 33.61 15.13
N SER A 300 -3.57 32.56 15.95
CA SER A 300 -3.55 32.66 17.41
C SER A 300 -2.67 31.59 18.02
N PRO A 301 -1.65 31.96 18.86
CA PRO A 301 -0.86 30.98 19.60
C PRO A 301 -1.71 30.09 20.50
N LYS A 302 -2.72 30.66 21.17
CA LYS A 302 -3.65 29.88 22.01
C LYS A 302 -4.37 28.79 21.20
N ARG A 303 -4.90 29.15 20.03
CA ARG A 303 -5.58 28.20 19.15
C ARG A 303 -4.61 27.12 18.64
N ARG A 304 -3.36 27.51 18.30
CA ARG A 304 -2.32 26.54 17.95
C ARG A 304 -2.12 25.50 19.04
N ASP A 305 -1.97 25.94 20.29
CA ASP A 305 -1.74 25.05 21.42
C ASP A 305 -2.95 24.11 21.65
N GLU A 306 -4.17 24.62 21.54
CA GLU A 306 -5.41 23.81 21.60
C GLU A 306 -5.45 22.74 20.48
N GLN A 307 -5.05 23.08 19.25
CA GLN A 307 -5.01 22.14 18.12
C GLN A 307 -3.93 21.09 18.30
N PHE A 308 -2.77 21.46 18.83
CA PHE A 308 -1.75 20.47 19.18
C PHE A 308 -2.18 19.54 20.31
N ASP A 309 -2.90 20.03 21.30
CA ASP A 309 -3.46 19.17 22.36
C ASP A 309 -4.49 18.19 21.81
N GLN A 310 -5.32 18.61 20.86
CA GLN A 310 -6.25 17.73 20.16
C GLN A 310 -5.52 16.67 19.32
N LEU A 311 -4.45 17.05 18.61
CA LEU A 311 -3.62 16.11 17.86
C LEU A 311 -2.94 15.11 18.81
N GLN A 312 -2.42 15.57 19.97
CA GLN A 312 -1.80 14.70 20.97
C GLN A 312 -2.78 13.65 21.50
N GLN A 313 -4.01 14.03 21.83
CA GLN A 313 -5.04 13.09 22.29
C GLN A 313 -5.31 12.00 21.24
N ALA A 314 -5.47 12.39 19.98
CA ALA A 314 -5.63 11.42 18.88
C ALA A 314 -4.42 10.50 18.74
N GLN A 315 -3.22 11.04 18.90
CA GLN A 315 -1.98 10.29 18.83
C GLN A 315 -1.83 9.30 19.99
N ASP A 316 -2.22 9.68 21.21
CA ASP A 316 -2.18 8.78 22.37
C ASP A 316 -3.06 7.54 22.15
N HIS A 317 -4.23 7.71 21.52
CA HIS A 317 -5.07 6.59 21.08
C HIS A 317 -4.41 5.77 19.97
N LEU A 318 -3.76 6.43 19.00
CA LEU A 318 -3.11 5.78 17.89
C LEU A 318 -1.96 4.86 18.32
N VAL A 319 -1.10 5.33 19.24
CA VAL A 319 0.06 4.55 19.70
C VAL A 319 -0.28 3.56 20.83
N ASN A 320 -1.52 3.50 21.25
CA ASN A 320 -1.99 2.53 22.23
C ASN A 320 -1.92 1.12 21.62
N LEU A 321 -1.08 0.27 22.21
CA LEU A 321 -0.83 -1.09 21.67
C LEU A 321 -2.09 -1.96 21.69
N LEU A 322 -3.01 -1.78 22.66
CA LEU A 322 -4.26 -2.51 22.69
C LEU A 322 -5.11 -2.15 21.48
N HIS A 323 -5.29 -0.84 21.20
CA HIS A 323 -6.01 -0.36 20.02
C HIS A 323 -5.38 -0.89 18.73
N TRP A 324 -4.05 -0.83 18.64
CA TRP A 324 -3.33 -1.30 17.48
C TRP A 324 -3.55 -2.77 17.19
N HIS A 325 -3.37 -3.63 18.20
CA HIS A 325 -3.52 -5.08 18.01
C HIS A 325 -4.98 -5.51 17.83
N GLU A 326 -5.94 -4.86 18.48
CA GLU A 326 -7.36 -5.11 18.25
C GLU A 326 -7.78 -4.74 16.81
N PHE A 327 -7.24 -3.64 16.29
CA PHE A 327 -7.44 -3.28 14.88
C PHE A 327 -6.81 -4.32 13.93
N LEU A 328 -5.59 -4.78 14.19
CA LEU A 328 -4.95 -5.78 13.33
C LEU A 328 -5.73 -7.09 13.24
N GLN A 329 -6.50 -7.46 14.29
CA GLN A 329 -7.43 -8.59 14.24
C GLN A 329 -8.56 -8.40 13.21
N CYS A 330 -8.92 -7.14 12.87
CA CYS A 330 -9.88 -6.88 11.80
C CYS A 330 -9.34 -7.30 10.43
N LEU A 331 -8.04 -7.08 10.17
CA LEU A 331 -7.40 -7.50 8.93
C LEU A 331 -7.32 -9.04 8.83
N GLU A 332 -7.02 -9.69 9.96
CA GLU A 332 -7.02 -11.15 10.03
C GLU A 332 -8.42 -11.71 9.80
N ARG A 333 -9.46 -11.14 10.43
CA ARG A 333 -10.87 -11.49 10.22
C ARG A 333 -11.27 -11.30 8.75
N ALA A 334 -10.80 -10.23 8.10
CA ALA A 334 -11.02 -9.98 6.66
C ALA A 334 -10.26 -10.97 5.74
N GLY A 335 -9.55 -11.95 6.30
CA GLY A 335 -8.86 -13.00 5.55
C GLY A 335 -7.43 -12.67 5.13
N PHE A 336 -6.90 -11.51 5.48
CA PHE A 336 -5.53 -11.12 5.16
C PHE A 336 -4.55 -11.70 6.19
N ARG A 337 -3.36 -12.13 5.74
CA ARG A 337 -2.38 -12.83 6.58
C ARG A 337 -1.00 -12.15 6.65
N GLY A 338 -0.86 -10.97 6.11
CA GLY A 338 0.39 -10.21 6.19
C GLY A 338 0.61 -9.29 5.00
N SER A 339 1.72 -8.59 4.99
CA SER A 339 2.05 -7.54 4.02
C SER A 339 2.08 -8.01 2.56
N LYS A 340 2.36 -9.29 2.31
CA LYS A 340 2.34 -9.87 0.96
C LYS A 340 0.94 -9.94 0.34
N MET A 341 -0.10 -9.92 1.19
CA MET A 341 -1.50 -9.90 0.76
C MET A 341 -2.09 -8.49 0.69
N VAL A 342 -1.33 -7.45 0.96
CA VAL A 342 -1.79 -6.06 0.93
C VAL A 342 -1.16 -5.33 -0.25
N SER A 343 -2.00 -4.83 -1.17
CA SER A 343 -1.57 -4.12 -2.38
C SER A 343 -1.15 -2.68 -2.10
N GLY A 344 -1.73 -2.04 -1.07
CA GLY A 344 -1.44 -0.66 -0.68
C GLY A 344 -1.65 -0.40 0.81
N GLN A 345 -0.66 0.21 1.46
CA GLN A 345 -0.67 0.45 2.91
C GLN A 345 -1.74 1.46 3.36
N ASN A 346 -2.18 2.38 2.48
CA ASN A 346 -3.19 3.37 2.81
C ASN A 346 -4.53 2.75 3.23
N ALA A 347 -4.90 1.58 2.67
CA ALA A 347 -6.09 0.87 3.10
C ALA A 347 -6.02 0.48 4.58
N ILE A 348 -4.84 0.05 5.08
CA ILE A 348 -4.62 -0.24 6.50
C ILE A 348 -4.72 1.04 7.33
N LEU A 349 -3.98 2.08 6.95
CA LEU A 349 -3.86 3.32 7.71
C LEU A 349 -5.21 4.02 7.90
N TYR A 350 -5.99 4.15 6.83
CA TYR A 350 -7.30 4.82 6.91
C TYR A 350 -8.40 3.94 7.51
N SER A 351 -8.30 2.62 7.39
CA SER A 351 -9.16 1.72 8.18
C SER A 351 -8.84 1.80 9.67
N TYR A 352 -7.56 1.99 10.04
CA TYR A 352 -7.18 2.22 11.44
C TYR A 352 -7.72 3.56 11.96
N ALA A 353 -7.66 4.63 11.16
CA ALA A 353 -8.26 5.90 11.53
C ALA A 353 -9.76 5.76 11.80
N LEU A 354 -10.51 5.05 10.94
CA LEU A 354 -11.95 4.78 11.14
C LEU A 354 -12.19 3.89 12.37
N TRP A 355 -11.33 2.89 12.62
CA TRP A 355 -11.40 2.08 13.82
C TRP A 355 -11.27 2.93 15.10
N LEU A 356 -10.27 3.84 15.13
CA LEU A 356 -10.07 4.76 16.26
C LEU A 356 -11.27 5.69 16.45
N ILE A 357 -11.78 6.27 15.36
CA ILE A 357 -12.98 7.12 15.38
C ILE A 357 -14.18 6.35 15.95
N GLY A 358 -14.45 5.15 15.43
CA GLY A 358 -15.54 4.31 15.94
C GLY A 358 -15.39 3.94 17.41
N ARG A 359 -14.15 3.62 17.83
CA ARG A 359 -13.86 3.21 19.20
C ARG A 359 -13.96 4.34 20.21
N VAL A 360 -13.40 5.51 19.86
CA VAL A 360 -13.22 6.64 20.79
C VAL A 360 -14.44 7.56 20.77
N ASP A 361 -14.87 8.01 19.59
CA ASP A 361 -15.89 9.04 19.49
C ASP A 361 -17.31 8.47 19.47
N TYR A 362 -17.50 7.34 18.78
CA TYR A 362 -18.81 6.70 18.67
C TYR A 362 -19.03 5.57 19.68
N GLN A 363 -17.99 5.17 20.42
CA GLN A 363 -18.04 4.15 21.47
C GLN A 363 -18.66 2.82 20.99
N VAL A 364 -18.37 2.46 19.74
CA VAL A 364 -18.89 1.22 19.15
C VAL A 364 -18.41 0.01 19.96
N PRO A 365 -19.29 -0.92 20.33
CA PRO A 365 -18.91 -2.16 20.99
C PRO A 365 -17.85 -2.91 20.18
N LEU A 366 -16.87 -3.49 20.86
CA LEU A 366 -15.66 -4.03 20.22
C LEU A 366 -15.97 -5.08 19.15
N ASP A 367 -16.93 -5.95 19.38
CA ASP A 367 -17.30 -7.02 18.46
C ASP A 367 -17.92 -6.45 17.17
N GLN A 368 -18.84 -5.48 17.30
CA GLN A 368 -19.43 -4.77 16.17
C GLN A 368 -18.39 -3.96 15.41
N LEU A 369 -17.47 -3.30 16.13
CA LEU A 369 -16.40 -2.53 15.53
C LEU A 369 -15.45 -3.42 14.73
N LYS A 370 -15.05 -4.57 15.29
CA LYS A 370 -14.22 -5.55 14.57
C LYS A 370 -14.89 -6.08 13.31
N GLU A 371 -16.19 -6.26 13.36
CA GLU A 371 -16.97 -6.75 12.22
C GLU A 371 -17.02 -5.69 11.11
N ILE A 372 -17.52 -4.49 11.43
CA ILE A 372 -17.69 -3.46 10.42
C ILE A 372 -16.36 -3.02 9.81
N ILE A 373 -15.29 -2.91 10.61
CA ILE A 373 -13.96 -2.54 10.09
C ILE A 373 -13.32 -3.68 9.27
N ALA A 374 -13.58 -4.94 9.59
CA ALA A 374 -13.13 -6.05 8.75
C ALA A 374 -13.79 -5.99 7.35
N ARG A 375 -15.11 -5.72 7.29
CA ARG A 375 -15.85 -5.53 6.02
C ARG A 375 -15.38 -4.28 5.28
N TRP A 376 -15.18 -3.18 6.01
CA TRP A 376 -14.64 -1.95 5.43
C TRP A 376 -13.27 -2.17 4.80
N PHE A 377 -12.35 -2.78 5.53
CA PHE A 377 -11.02 -3.06 5.02
C PHE A 377 -11.05 -3.98 3.80
N PHE A 378 -11.87 -5.04 3.86
CA PHE A 378 -12.07 -5.95 2.73
C PHE A 378 -12.54 -5.19 1.48
N MET A 379 -13.58 -4.36 1.60
CA MET A 379 -14.07 -3.50 0.52
C MET A 379 -13.00 -2.52 0.05
N ALA A 380 -12.39 -1.75 0.95
CA ALA A 380 -11.44 -0.71 0.60
C ALA A 380 -10.18 -1.27 -0.09
N HIS A 381 -9.71 -2.44 0.33
CA HIS A 381 -8.60 -3.14 -0.32
C HIS A 381 -9.00 -3.67 -1.69
N THR A 382 -10.14 -4.35 -1.79
CA THR A 382 -10.62 -4.99 -3.03
C THR A 382 -10.83 -3.97 -4.14
N THR A 383 -11.44 -2.83 -3.82
CA THR A 383 -11.72 -1.75 -4.79
C THR A 383 -10.57 -0.78 -5.01
N GLY A 384 -9.45 -0.95 -4.29
CA GLY A 384 -8.37 0.03 -4.33
C GLY A 384 -8.80 1.43 -3.87
N ARG A 385 -9.77 1.53 -2.93
CA ARG A 385 -10.42 2.79 -2.51
C ARG A 385 -9.44 3.90 -2.14
N TYR A 386 -8.32 3.56 -1.53
CA TYR A 386 -7.29 4.51 -1.11
C TYR A 386 -6.03 4.47 -1.99
N SER A 387 -6.18 4.07 -3.26
CA SER A 387 -5.17 4.28 -4.30
C SER A 387 -5.40 5.63 -5.00
N GLY A 388 -4.34 6.26 -5.49
CA GLY A 388 -4.46 7.57 -6.16
C GLY A 388 -4.79 8.71 -5.18
N SER A 389 -5.96 9.36 -5.33
CA SER A 389 -6.38 10.52 -4.51
C SER A 389 -6.91 10.10 -3.13
N PHE A 390 -6.13 9.38 -2.36
CA PHE A 390 -6.52 8.78 -1.09
C PHE A 390 -6.92 9.81 -0.01
N GLU A 391 -6.29 10.98 0.04
CA GLU A 391 -6.62 12.05 0.98
C GLU A 391 -8.04 12.56 0.77
N THR A 392 -8.40 12.91 -0.45
CA THR A 392 -9.75 13.37 -0.81
C THR A 392 -10.80 12.28 -0.56
N ARG A 393 -10.46 11.03 -0.85
CA ARG A 393 -11.38 9.92 -0.62
C ARG A 393 -11.66 9.71 0.86
N PHE A 394 -10.64 9.73 1.70
CA PHE A 394 -10.83 9.60 3.14
C PHE A 394 -11.63 10.78 3.74
N GLU A 395 -11.35 12.02 3.30
CA GLU A 395 -12.16 13.19 3.73
C GLU A 395 -13.63 13.02 3.36
N ALA A 396 -13.92 12.50 2.17
CA ALA A 396 -15.30 12.20 1.76
C ALA A 396 -15.94 11.11 2.63
N ASP A 397 -15.17 10.10 3.03
CA ASP A 397 -15.66 9.02 3.90
C ASP A 397 -16.02 9.53 5.29
N VAL A 398 -15.13 10.30 5.92
CA VAL A 398 -15.39 10.86 7.26
C VAL A 398 -16.44 11.96 7.25
N ALA A 399 -16.61 12.68 6.15
CA ALA A 399 -17.67 13.68 6.00
C ALA A 399 -19.06 13.06 6.09
N ARG A 400 -19.25 11.80 5.69
CA ARG A 400 -20.52 11.08 5.85
C ARG A 400 -20.93 10.88 7.30
N LEU A 401 -19.96 10.92 8.22
CA LEU A 401 -20.19 10.82 9.66
C LEU A 401 -20.58 12.16 10.31
N ALA A 402 -20.49 13.29 9.59
CA ALA A 402 -20.75 14.62 10.16
C ALA A 402 -22.15 14.80 10.77
N GLY A 403 -23.16 14.08 10.26
CA GLY A 403 -24.53 14.08 10.78
C GLY A 403 -24.79 13.06 11.90
N VAL A 404 -23.83 12.23 12.24
CA VAL A 404 -23.99 11.18 13.28
C VAL A 404 -23.53 11.73 14.61
N PRO A 405 -24.38 11.78 15.66
CA PRO A 405 -24.00 12.29 16.98
C PRO A 405 -22.90 11.44 17.61
N ALA A 406 -22.00 12.08 18.37
CA ALA A 406 -20.99 11.37 19.16
C ALA A 406 -21.66 10.36 20.11
N GLY A 407 -21.06 9.19 20.29
CA GLY A 407 -21.61 8.09 21.09
C GLY A 407 -22.70 7.27 20.38
N ASN A 408 -23.12 7.64 19.17
CA ASN A 408 -24.10 6.86 18.39
C ASN A 408 -23.41 5.73 17.60
N ALA A 409 -23.19 4.61 18.28
CA ALA A 409 -22.54 3.42 17.71
C ALA A 409 -23.28 2.87 16.46
N ASP A 410 -24.62 2.76 16.56
CA ASP A 410 -25.44 2.22 15.48
C ASP A 410 -25.41 3.12 14.23
N GLY A 411 -25.45 4.45 14.43
CA GLY A 411 -25.33 5.42 13.36
C GLY A 411 -23.97 5.34 12.64
N PHE A 412 -22.89 5.13 13.37
CA PHE A 412 -21.57 4.91 12.80
C PHE A 412 -21.52 3.64 11.94
N VAL A 413 -21.99 2.50 12.49
CA VAL A 413 -22.00 1.23 11.79
C VAL A 413 -22.87 1.32 10.53
N ALA A 414 -24.09 1.86 10.64
CA ALA A 414 -24.98 2.02 9.50
C ALA A 414 -24.39 2.90 8.39
N THR A 415 -23.66 3.96 8.75
CA THR A 415 -22.99 4.83 7.77
C THR A 415 -21.92 4.08 6.99
N LEU A 416 -21.08 3.29 7.67
CA LEU A 416 -20.05 2.50 7.00
C LEU A 416 -20.66 1.38 6.15
N ASP A 417 -21.71 0.73 6.63
CA ASP A 417 -22.45 -0.27 5.87
C ASP A 417 -23.03 0.29 4.58
N GLN A 418 -23.63 1.47 4.66
CA GLN A 418 -24.13 2.16 3.47
C GLN A 418 -23.04 2.38 2.43
N VAL A 419 -21.84 2.84 2.86
CA VAL A 419 -20.72 3.06 1.94
C VAL A 419 -20.23 1.75 1.32
N ILE A 420 -20.21 0.66 2.10
CA ILE A 420 -19.86 -0.68 1.58
C ILE A 420 -20.85 -1.10 0.50
N ASN A 421 -22.14 -0.99 0.77
CA ASN A 421 -23.21 -1.38 -0.16
C ASN A 421 -23.23 -0.50 -1.41
N ASP A 422 -23.07 0.82 -1.26
CA ASP A 422 -22.97 1.77 -2.39
C ASP A 422 -21.75 1.50 -3.29
N THR A 423 -20.70 0.87 -2.74
CA THR A 423 -19.46 0.58 -3.46
C THR A 423 -19.49 -0.82 -4.10
N MET A 424 -20.02 -1.79 -3.39
CA MET A 424 -20.07 -3.21 -3.77
C MET A 424 -21.44 -3.58 -4.37
N THR A 425 -21.84 -2.87 -5.41
CA THR A 425 -23.14 -3.02 -6.11
C THR A 425 -23.24 -4.36 -6.85
N PRO A 426 -24.42 -4.78 -7.28
CA PRO A 426 -24.58 -5.94 -8.17
C PRO A 426 -23.66 -5.88 -9.42
N ASP A 427 -23.53 -4.70 -10.04
CA ASP A 427 -22.66 -4.51 -11.21
C ASP A 427 -21.16 -4.64 -10.86
N TYR A 428 -20.80 -4.26 -9.64
CA TYR A 428 -19.42 -4.50 -9.19
C TYR A 428 -19.09 -6.00 -9.22
N TRP A 429 -20.01 -6.85 -8.76
CA TRP A 429 -19.82 -8.29 -8.68
C TRP A 429 -19.91 -8.99 -10.04
N SER A 430 -20.83 -8.55 -10.89
CA SER A 430 -21.12 -9.22 -12.16
C SER A 430 -20.24 -8.72 -13.31
N ILE A 431 -19.76 -7.46 -13.27
CA ILE A 431 -19.04 -6.82 -14.36
C ILE A 431 -17.65 -6.36 -13.91
N THR A 432 -17.57 -5.50 -12.89
CA THR A 432 -16.33 -4.80 -12.56
C THR A 432 -15.26 -5.77 -12.04
N LEU A 433 -15.55 -6.54 -11.01
CA LEU A 433 -14.59 -7.46 -10.41
C LEU A 433 -14.13 -8.58 -11.39
N PRO A 434 -15.00 -9.24 -12.19
CA PRO A 434 -14.57 -10.16 -13.23
C PRO A 434 -13.60 -9.53 -14.24
N ASN A 435 -13.79 -8.26 -14.60
CA ASN A 435 -12.88 -7.53 -15.50
C ASN A 435 -11.55 -7.19 -14.81
N GLU A 436 -11.55 -6.79 -13.55
CA GLU A 436 -10.34 -6.58 -12.76
C GLU A 436 -9.51 -7.85 -12.56
N LEU A 437 -10.17 -9.02 -12.56
CA LEU A 437 -9.52 -10.33 -12.55
C LEU A 437 -8.92 -10.73 -13.90
N ALA A 438 -9.21 -10.00 -14.99
CA ALA A 438 -8.61 -10.21 -16.32
C ALA A 438 -7.20 -9.60 -16.42
N THR A 439 -6.33 -9.91 -15.48
CA THR A 439 -4.96 -9.39 -15.39
C THR A 439 -3.97 -10.50 -15.04
N SER A 440 -2.69 -10.25 -15.33
CA SER A 440 -1.55 -11.09 -14.91
C SER A 440 -0.79 -10.50 -13.72
N ALA A 441 -1.25 -9.38 -13.16
CA ALA A 441 -0.57 -8.67 -12.10
C ALA A 441 -0.60 -9.44 -10.76
N ALA A 442 0.54 -9.91 -10.31
CA ALA A 442 0.68 -10.74 -9.10
C ALA A 442 0.26 -10.04 -7.79
N LYS A 443 0.19 -8.71 -7.78
CA LYS A 443 -0.25 -7.87 -6.63
C LYS A 443 -1.56 -7.15 -6.94
N SER A 444 -2.37 -7.65 -7.88
CA SER A 444 -3.70 -7.10 -8.14
C SER A 444 -4.56 -7.15 -6.87
N PRO A 445 -5.22 -6.05 -6.48
CA PRO A 445 -6.17 -6.05 -5.37
C PRO A 445 -7.24 -7.14 -5.50
N ALA A 446 -7.77 -7.37 -6.71
CA ALA A 446 -8.76 -8.40 -6.99
C ALA A 446 -8.24 -9.83 -6.71
N LEU A 447 -6.97 -10.14 -7.10
CA LEU A 447 -6.36 -11.44 -6.75
C LEU A 447 -6.21 -11.60 -5.24
N LEU A 448 -5.68 -10.57 -4.58
CA LEU A 448 -5.43 -10.63 -3.14
C LEU A 448 -6.75 -10.72 -2.35
N ALA A 449 -7.81 -10.06 -2.83
CA ALA A 449 -9.16 -10.20 -2.29
C ALA A 449 -9.71 -11.63 -2.47
N TYR A 450 -9.49 -12.26 -3.63
CA TYR A 450 -9.87 -13.64 -3.82
C TYR A 450 -9.12 -14.60 -2.87
N ILE A 451 -7.82 -14.40 -2.67
CA ILE A 451 -7.04 -15.19 -1.68
C ILE A 451 -7.54 -14.92 -0.25
N ALA A 452 -7.88 -13.67 0.08
CA ALA A 452 -8.47 -13.34 1.37
C ALA A 452 -9.85 -14.02 1.54
N ALA A 453 -10.67 -14.06 0.49
CA ALA A 453 -11.95 -14.77 0.49
C ALA A 453 -11.78 -16.26 0.79
N LEU A 454 -10.76 -16.92 0.21
CA LEU A 454 -10.45 -18.31 0.55
C LEU A 454 -10.16 -18.49 2.05
N ASN A 455 -9.48 -17.53 2.67
CA ASN A 455 -9.21 -17.57 4.12
C ASN A 455 -10.49 -17.35 4.95
N VAL A 456 -11.39 -16.45 4.52
CA VAL A 456 -12.69 -16.20 5.17
C VAL A 456 -13.58 -17.45 5.10
N HIS A 457 -13.56 -18.16 3.98
CA HIS A 457 -14.30 -19.42 3.80
C HIS A 457 -13.65 -20.62 4.49
N ASP A 458 -12.49 -20.44 5.11
CA ASP A 458 -11.69 -21.56 5.66
C ASP A 458 -11.37 -22.64 4.61
N ALA A 459 -11.11 -22.19 3.38
CA ALA A 459 -10.90 -23.06 2.24
C ALA A 459 -9.64 -23.92 2.36
N GLU A 460 -9.71 -25.10 1.80
CA GLU A 460 -8.57 -25.99 1.60
C GLU A 460 -7.83 -25.61 0.31
N ILE A 461 -6.54 -25.93 0.26
CA ILE A 461 -5.72 -25.82 -0.94
C ILE A 461 -6.23 -26.85 -1.95
N LEU A 462 -6.24 -26.51 -3.22
CA LEU A 462 -6.69 -27.43 -4.26
C LEU A 462 -5.90 -28.76 -4.21
N LEU A 463 -6.60 -29.87 -4.25
CA LEU A 463 -6.06 -31.25 -4.14
C LEU A 463 -5.40 -31.58 -2.79
N SER A 464 -5.63 -30.79 -1.74
CA SER A 464 -5.03 -30.98 -0.41
C SER A 464 -6.06 -30.75 0.68
N SER A 465 -5.87 -31.37 1.85
CA SER A 465 -6.66 -31.09 3.06
C SER A 465 -6.09 -29.94 3.92
N SER A 466 -4.99 -29.36 3.49
CA SER A 466 -4.35 -28.23 4.19
C SER A 466 -5.14 -26.95 3.97
N LYS A 467 -5.37 -26.18 5.03
CA LYS A 467 -6.06 -24.88 4.92
C LYS A 467 -5.17 -23.81 4.31
N VAL A 468 -5.71 -23.01 3.39
CA VAL A 468 -5.02 -21.88 2.76
C VAL A 468 -4.44 -20.93 3.82
N ARG A 469 -5.26 -20.59 4.84
CA ARG A 469 -4.85 -19.66 5.92
C ARG A 469 -3.62 -20.13 6.69
N SER A 470 -3.48 -21.44 6.92
CA SER A 470 -2.33 -21.99 7.67
C SER A 470 -1.03 -21.93 6.88
N ARG A 471 -1.11 -22.05 5.56
CA ARG A 471 0.06 -21.96 4.67
C ARG A 471 0.49 -20.55 4.34
N LEU A 472 -0.41 -19.57 4.54
CA LEU A 472 -0.13 -18.14 4.33
C LEU A 472 0.26 -17.41 5.62
N ASP A 473 0.35 -18.10 6.75
CA ASP A 473 0.76 -17.53 8.02
C ASP A 473 2.22 -17.06 7.95
N PRO A 474 2.51 -15.76 8.08
CA PRO A 474 3.85 -15.22 7.98
C PRO A 474 4.77 -15.63 9.14
N ALA A 475 4.21 -16.10 10.26
CA ALA A 475 4.98 -16.62 11.38
C ALA A 475 5.54 -18.04 11.10
N ILE A 476 4.99 -18.73 10.11
CA ILE A 476 5.43 -20.07 9.73
C ILE A 476 6.43 -19.98 8.57
N THR A 477 7.70 -20.25 8.85
CA THR A 477 8.79 -20.25 7.86
C THR A 477 8.78 -21.55 7.04
N LEU A 478 7.83 -21.69 6.12
CA LEU A 478 7.84 -22.78 5.15
C LEU A 478 8.52 -22.32 3.87
N LYS A 479 9.64 -22.95 3.50
CA LYS A 479 10.43 -22.58 2.31
C LYS A 479 9.68 -22.65 0.99
N LYS A 480 8.58 -23.40 0.87
CA LYS A 480 7.69 -23.50 -0.31
C LYS A 480 6.37 -24.17 0.12
N GLY A 481 5.55 -23.48 0.91
CA GLY A 481 4.33 -24.07 1.43
C GLY A 481 3.18 -24.17 0.42
N ILE A 482 3.08 -23.18 -0.45
CA ILE A 482 1.99 -23.01 -1.43
C ILE A 482 2.56 -22.48 -2.73
N GLU A 483 2.15 -23.00 -3.85
CA GLU A 483 2.51 -22.50 -5.17
C GLU A 483 1.27 -22.10 -5.98
N ARG A 484 1.48 -21.19 -6.92
CA ARG A 484 0.47 -20.84 -7.93
C ARG A 484 0.63 -21.78 -9.11
N HIS A 485 -0.25 -22.75 -9.20
CA HIS A 485 -0.30 -23.68 -10.31
C HIS A 485 -1.13 -23.12 -11.46
N HIS A 486 -0.65 -23.29 -12.71
CA HIS A 486 -1.43 -23.01 -13.91
C HIS A 486 -2.40 -24.17 -14.15
N LEU A 487 -3.70 -23.91 -14.05
CA LEU A 487 -4.74 -24.92 -14.33
C LEU A 487 -4.69 -25.42 -15.77
N PHE A 488 -4.39 -24.52 -16.70
CA PHE A 488 -3.92 -24.86 -18.05
C PHE A 488 -2.40 -24.69 -18.07
N PRO A 489 -1.61 -25.78 -18.00
CA PRO A 489 -0.16 -25.71 -17.88
C PRO A 489 0.50 -24.96 -19.04
N LYS A 490 1.60 -24.26 -18.77
CA LYS A 490 2.30 -23.44 -19.78
C LYS A 490 2.77 -24.26 -20.99
N GLY A 491 3.31 -25.45 -20.71
CA GLY A 491 3.76 -26.35 -21.77
C GLY A 491 2.62 -26.80 -22.67
N TYR A 492 1.48 -27.17 -22.06
CA TYR A 492 0.27 -27.52 -22.79
C TYR A 492 -0.24 -26.35 -23.65
N LEU A 493 -0.37 -25.14 -23.08
CA LEU A 493 -0.82 -23.95 -23.82
C LEU A 493 0.10 -23.65 -25.01
N LYS A 494 1.41 -23.77 -24.84
CA LYS A 494 2.39 -23.51 -25.87
C LYS A 494 2.42 -24.59 -26.96
N SER A 495 2.52 -25.86 -26.57
CA SER A 495 2.81 -26.97 -27.50
C SER A 495 1.56 -27.50 -28.17
N VAL A 496 0.40 -27.49 -27.53
CA VAL A 496 -0.86 -28.03 -28.04
C VAL A 496 -1.78 -26.93 -28.58
N LEU A 497 -1.93 -25.82 -27.85
CA LEU A 497 -2.85 -24.76 -28.23
C LEU A 497 -2.19 -23.58 -28.95
N GLY A 498 -0.85 -23.56 -29.10
CA GLY A 498 -0.11 -22.50 -29.77
C GLY A 498 -0.16 -21.13 -29.05
N ILE A 499 -0.56 -21.09 -27.78
CA ILE A 499 -0.70 -19.85 -27.00
C ILE A 499 0.62 -19.54 -26.30
N THR A 500 1.30 -18.48 -26.77
CA THR A 500 2.61 -18.04 -26.25
C THR A 500 2.59 -16.68 -25.58
N ASP A 501 1.51 -15.92 -25.68
CA ASP A 501 1.38 -14.62 -25.01
C ASP A 501 1.42 -14.79 -23.49
N THR A 502 2.50 -14.28 -22.89
CA THR A 502 2.77 -14.38 -21.44
C THR A 502 1.67 -13.75 -20.60
N LYS A 503 1.03 -12.66 -21.07
CA LYS A 503 -0.05 -12.01 -20.31
C LYS A 503 -1.31 -12.89 -20.30
N ARG A 504 -1.63 -13.52 -21.40
CA ARG A 504 -2.76 -14.46 -21.51
C ARG A 504 -2.51 -15.71 -20.65
N VAL A 505 -1.35 -16.33 -20.81
CA VAL A 505 -0.95 -17.55 -20.06
C VAL A 505 -0.95 -17.30 -18.55
N ASN A 506 -0.43 -16.16 -18.11
CA ASN A 506 -0.31 -15.80 -16.68
C ASN A 506 -1.52 -15.02 -16.15
N GLN A 507 -2.66 -15.08 -16.83
CA GLN A 507 -3.87 -14.47 -16.28
C GLN A 507 -4.23 -15.08 -14.90
N ILE A 508 -4.67 -14.24 -13.96
CA ILE A 508 -5.02 -14.67 -12.60
C ILE A 508 -5.99 -15.85 -12.62
N ALA A 509 -6.97 -15.80 -13.51
CA ALA A 509 -7.95 -16.86 -13.68
C ALA A 509 -7.36 -18.19 -14.17
N ASN A 510 -6.09 -18.25 -14.56
CA ASN A 510 -5.40 -19.52 -14.86
C ASN A 510 -4.65 -20.11 -13.64
N PHE A 511 -4.67 -19.43 -12.47
CA PHE A 511 -3.94 -19.91 -11.29
C PHE A 511 -4.85 -20.50 -10.22
N ALA A 512 -4.44 -21.62 -9.63
CA ALA A 512 -4.95 -22.12 -8.36
C ALA A 512 -3.81 -22.24 -7.34
N LEU A 513 -4.16 -22.28 -6.06
CA LEU A 513 -3.23 -22.55 -4.99
C LEU A 513 -3.13 -24.06 -4.80
N VAL A 514 -1.94 -24.64 -4.95
CA VAL A 514 -1.65 -26.06 -4.76
C VAL A 514 -0.45 -26.26 -3.86
N ASP A 515 -0.34 -27.46 -3.25
CA ASP A 515 0.89 -27.84 -2.57
C ASP A 515 2.00 -28.10 -3.60
N TRP A 516 3.25 -27.87 -3.21
CA TRP A 516 4.41 -27.99 -4.09
C TRP A 516 4.56 -29.38 -4.73
N SER A 517 4.26 -30.45 -4.00
CA SER A 517 4.29 -31.82 -4.52
C SER A 517 3.30 -32.06 -5.63
N ASP A 518 2.11 -31.50 -5.50
CA ASP A 518 1.04 -31.65 -6.48
C ASP A 518 1.33 -30.88 -7.75
N ASN A 519 1.94 -29.68 -7.62
CA ASN A 519 2.39 -28.92 -8.77
C ASN A 519 3.41 -29.67 -9.64
N ILE A 520 4.32 -30.44 -9.02
CA ILE A 520 5.29 -31.25 -9.75
C ILE A 520 4.58 -32.42 -10.45
N ALA A 521 3.63 -33.07 -9.80
CA ALA A 521 2.92 -34.24 -10.35
C ALA A 521 2.08 -33.88 -11.58
N ILE A 522 1.51 -32.67 -11.62
CA ILE A 522 0.68 -32.20 -12.75
C ILE A 522 1.55 -31.89 -13.98
N SER A 523 2.71 -31.29 -13.80
CA SER A 523 3.64 -30.92 -14.90
C SER A 523 2.94 -30.17 -16.07
N ASP A 524 3.14 -30.60 -17.31
CA ASP A 524 2.59 -30.01 -18.54
C ASP A 524 1.45 -30.83 -19.17
N LEU A 525 0.82 -31.70 -18.40
CA LEU A 525 -0.28 -32.57 -18.87
C LEU A 525 -1.53 -31.75 -19.24
N ALA A 526 -2.31 -32.26 -20.19
CA ALA A 526 -3.61 -31.67 -20.52
C ALA A 526 -4.55 -31.65 -19.31
N PRO A 527 -5.36 -30.57 -19.12
CA PRO A 527 -6.27 -30.47 -17.98
C PRO A 527 -7.19 -31.69 -17.83
N ALA A 528 -7.79 -32.16 -18.90
CA ALA A 528 -8.67 -33.35 -18.90
C ALA A 528 -7.98 -34.63 -18.41
N HIS A 529 -6.67 -34.73 -18.62
CA HIS A 529 -5.91 -35.91 -18.22
C HIS A 529 -5.50 -35.82 -16.74
N TYR A 530 -4.79 -34.78 -16.34
CA TYR A 530 -4.27 -34.69 -14.97
C TYR A 530 -5.40 -34.54 -13.93
N TRP A 531 -6.50 -33.82 -14.29
CA TRP A 531 -7.57 -33.57 -13.34
C TRP A 531 -8.24 -34.88 -12.88
N THR A 532 -8.60 -35.74 -13.83
CA THR A 532 -9.18 -37.05 -13.57
C THR A 532 -8.24 -37.91 -12.71
N GLU A 533 -6.95 -37.96 -13.07
CA GLU A 533 -5.97 -38.75 -12.32
C GLU A 533 -5.81 -38.23 -10.88
N GLN A 534 -5.73 -36.90 -10.69
CA GLN A 534 -5.55 -36.30 -9.38
C GLN A 534 -6.80 -36.49 -8.48
N LEU A 535 -7.99 -36.36 -9.04
CA LEU A 535 -9.23 -36.64 -8.31
C LEU A 535 -9.24 -38.07 -7.77
N ALA A 536 -8.90 -39.05 -8.60
CA ALA A 536 -8.84 -40.48 -8.23
C ALA A 536 -7.73 -40.69 -7.17
N ALA A 537 -6.53 -40.15 -7.37
CA ALA A 537 -5.39 -40.30 -6.46
C ALA A 537 -5.63 -39.69 -5.06
N LYS A 538 -6.38 -38.58 -4.99
CA LYS A 538 -6.69 -37.87 -3.74
C LYS A 538 -8.01 -38.30 -3.12
N GLY A 539 -8.81 -39.13 -3.79
CA GLY A 539 -10.14 -39.54 -3.34
C GLY A 539 -11.10 -38.37 -3.16
N LEU A 540 -10.99 -37.36 -4.02
CA LEU A 540 -11.81 -36.13 -3.97
C LEU A 540 -13.14 -36.41 -4.68
N THR A 541 -14.21 -36.64 -3.91
CA THR A 541 -15.54 -36.95 -4.42
C THR A 541 -16.62 -36.31 -3.55
N GLY A 542 -17.87 -36.27 -4.03
CA GLY A 542 -19.02 -35.73 -3.29
C GLY A 542 -18.81 -34.31 -2.78
N ASP A 543 -19.24 -34.04 -1.55
CA ASP A 543 -19.19 -32.69 -0.94
C ASP A 543 -17.80 -32.10 -0.92
N LYS A 544 -16.74 -32.89 -0.75
CA LYS A 544 -15.36 -32.40 -0.78
C LYS A 544 -15.00 -31.85 -2.16
N LEU A 545 -15.40 -32.55 -3.21
CA LEU A 545 -15.17 -32.05 -4.57
C LEU A 545 -16.00 -30.82 -4.83
N THR A 546 -17.27 -30.80 -4.44
CA THR A 546 -18.16 -29.63 -4.58
C THR A 546 -17.56 -28.38 -3.90
N HIS A 547 -17.09 -28.53 -2.65
CA HIS A 547 -16.42 -27.44 -1.95
C HIS A 547 -15.14 -26.99 -2.64
N ALA A 548 -14.29 -27.92 -3.09
CA ALA A 548 -13.06 -27.59 -3.80
C ALA A 548 -13.33 -26.85 -5.12
N MET A 549 -14.33 -27.32 -5.90
CA MET A 549 -14.77 -26.65 -7.13
C MET A 549 -15.26 -25.23 -6.87
N TYR A 550 -16.07 -25.04 -5.82
CA TYR A 550 -16.55 -23.71 -5.41
C TYR A 550 -15.41 -22.81 -4.98
N TRP A 551 -14.60 -23.20 -3.99
CA TRP A 551 -13.53 -22.35 -3.46
C TRP A 551 -12.52 -21.96 -4.54
N HIS A 552 -12.14 -22.88 -5.43
CA HIS A 552 -11.19 -22.62 -6.50
C HIS A 552 -11.85 -22.10 -7.78
N ALA A 553 -13.16 -21.77 -7.68
CA ALA A 553 -13.95 -21.17 -8.76
C ALA A 553 -13.88 -21.94 -10.08
N LEU A 554 -13.85 -23.27 -10.00
CA LEU A 554 -13.77 -24.14 -11.17
C LEU A 554 -15.17 -24.34 -11.75
N PRO A 555 -15.40 -24.01 -13.04
CA PRO A 555 -16.64 -24.38 -13.73
C PRO A 555 -16.78 -25.90 -13.85
N GLU A 556 -17.97 -26.38 -13.93
CA GLU A 556 -18.22 -27.81 -14.24
C GLU A 556 -17.65 -28.15 -15.62
N GLY A 557 -16.94 -29.27 -15.72
CA GLY A 557 -16.28 -29.68 -16.98
C GLY A 557 -15.21 -28.74 -17.48
N TRP A 558 -14.64 -27.93 -16.59
CA TRP A 558 -13.63 -26.91 -16.92
C TRP A 558 -12.42 -27.47 -17.69
N GLU A 559 -12.07 -28.72 -17.41
CA GLU A 559 -10.93 -29.42 -17.99
C GLU A 559 -11.09 -29.72 -19.50
N PHE A 560 -12.34 -29.66 -19.99
CA PHE A 560 -12.68 -29.84 -21.42
C PHE A 560 -13.00 -28.52 -22.14
N MET A 561 -13.02 -27.38 -21.40
CA MET A 561 -13.37 -26.08 -22.00
C MET A 561 -12.25 -25.53 -22.87
N ALA A 562 -12.62 -24.69 -23.83
CA ALA A 562 -11.66 -23.83 -24.49
C ALA A 562 -11.03 -22.84 -23.48
N PHE A 563 -9.73 -22.55 -23.61
CA PHE A 563 -8.98 -21.78 -22.63
C PHE A 563 -9.60 -20.40 -22.32
N GLU A 564 -10.02 -19.67 -23.34
CA GLU A 564 -10.63 -18.32 -23.14
C GLU A 564 -12.01 -18.40 -22.46
N GLU A 565 -12.80 -19.37 -22.83
CA GLU A 565 -14.09 -19.64 -22.18
C GLU A 565 -13.91 -19.99 -20.71
N PHE A 566 -12.96 -20.87 -20.41
CA PHE A 566 -12.59 -21.21 -19.05
C PHE A 566 -12.19 -19.96 -18.25
N LEU A 567 -11.30 -19.11 -18.79
CA LEU A 567 -10.89 -17.89 -18.12
C LEU A 567 -12.08 -16.96 -17.83
N ALA A 568 -12.97 -16.78 -18.80
CA ALA A 568 -14.13 -15.91 -18.66
C ALA A 568 -15.10 -16.41 -17.58
N LYS A 569 -15.49 -17.71 -17.64
CA LYS A 569 -16.36 -18.33 -16.65
C LYS A 569 -15.74 -18.34 -15.25
N ARG A 570 -14.46 -18.66 -15.17
CA ARG A 570 -13.76 -18.71 -13.89
C ARG A 570 -13.68 -17.33 -13.20
N ARG A 571 -13.43 -16.24 -13.94
CA ARG A 571 -13.42 -14.88 -13.37
C ARG A 571 -14.75 -14.54 -12.71
N LYS A 572 -15.87 -14.86 -13.35
CA LYS A 572 -17.21 -14.67 -12.77
C LYS A 572 -17.37 -15.47 -11.48
N ARG A 573 -16.97 -16.74 -11.46
CA ARG A 573 -17.02 -17.59 -10.26
C ARG A 573 -16.08 -17.09 -9.15
N MET A 574 -14.88 -16.61 -9.48
CA MET A 574 -13.99 -16.00 -8.49
C MET A 574 -14.65 -14.77 -7.85
N ALA A 575 -15.35 -13.94 -8.63
CA ALA A 575 -16.09 -12.80 -8.10
C ALA A 575 -17.20 -13.22 -7.13
N LEU A 576 -17.89 -14.33 -7.39
CA LEU A 576 -18.89 -14.88 -6.46
C LEU A 576 -18.27 -15.34 -5.14
N VAL A 577 -17.14 -16.04 -5.18
CA VAL A 577 -16.41 -16.44 -3.96
C VAL A 577 -16.01 -15.21 -3.13
N VAL A 578 -15.60 -14.10 -3.77
CA VAL A 578 -15.28 -12.85 -3.09
C VAL A 578 -16.53 -12.18 -2.50
N ARG A 579 -17.64 -12.15 -3.24
CA ARG A 579 -18.94 -11.65 -2.78
C ARG A 579 -19.41 -12.39 -1.54
N ASP A 580 -19.42 -13.71 -1.60
CA ASP A 580 -19.88 -14.58 -0.52
C ASP A 580 -19.00 -14.48 0.72
N ALA A 581 -17.70 -14.20 0.56
CA ALA A 581 -16.81 -13.89 1.68
C ALA A 581 -17.21 -12.59 2.37
N LEU A 582 -17.55 -11.52 1.63
CA LEU A 582 -18.06 -10.29 2.23
C LEU A 582 -19.39 -10.52 2.97
N ALA A 583 -20.29 -11.31 2.40
CA ALA A 583 -21.55 -11.70 3.06
C ALA A 583 -21.29 -12.48 4.37
N ARG A 584 -20.32 -13.40 4.35
CA ARG A 584 -19.94 -14.19 5.52
C ARG A 584 -19.25 -13.33 6.61
N LEU A 585 -18.58 -12.26 6.24
CA LEU A 585 -18.05 -11.29 7.19
C LEU A 585 -19.18 -10.51 7.90
N ALA A 586 -20.31 -10.28 7.22
CA ALA A 586 -21.50 -9.63 7.78
C ALA A 586 -22.33 -10.59 8.64
N ASP A 587 -22.52 -11.82 8.19
CA ASP A 587 -23.20 -12.88 8.96
C ASP A 587 -22.36 -14.16 8.97
N PRO A 588 -21.73 -14.51 10.10
CA PRO A 588 -20.94 -15.73 10.20
C PRO A 588 -21.71 -17.04 9.90
N ARG A 589 -23.04 -16.97 9.93
CA ARG A 589 -23.93 -18.13 9.60
C ARG A 589 -24.26 -18.17 8.12
N TYR A 590 -23.84 -17.16 7.35
CA TYR A 590 -24.02 -17.18 5.91
C TYR A 590 -23.30 -18.39 5.31
N GLU A 591 -24.06 -19.26 4.69
CA GLU A 591 -23.56 -20.38 3.92
C GLU A 591 -23.72 -20.07 2.44
N PRO A 592 -22.59 -20.00 1.70
CA PRO A 592 -22.66 -19.90 0.26
C PRO A 592 -23.52 -21.04 -0.28
N GLN A 593 -24.48 -20.72 -1.12
CA GLN A 593 -25.13 -21.76 -1.89
C GLN A 593 -24.04 -22.31 -2.81
N TYR A 594 -23.50 -23.47 -2.44
CA TYR A 594 -22.68 -24.27 -3.34
C TYR A 594 -23.59 -24.72 -4.47
N ALA A 595 -23.80 -23.82 -5.42
CA ALA A 595 -24.73 -24.09 -6.48
C ALA A 595 -24.36 -25.43 -7.09
N ALA A 596 -25.18 -26.41 -6.76
CA ALA A 596 -25.48 -27.43 -7.74
C ALA A 596 -25.43 -26.71 -9.08
N SER A 597 -24.44 -27.09 -9.93
CA SER A 597 -24.41 -26.89 -11.36
C SER A 597 -25.68 -26.23 -11.90
N GLY A 598 -25.77 -24.94 -11.88
CA GLY A 598 -26.70 -24.15 -12.64
C GLY A 598 -25.97 -23.47 -13.77
N PRO A 599 -26.51 -23.41 -14.96
CA PRO A 599 -25.99 -22.58 -16.00
C PRO A 599 -25.87 -21.15 -15.49
N ASP A 600 -24.86 -20.44 -15.95
CA ASP A 600 -24.54 -19.04 -15.70
C ASP A 600 -25.57 -18.30 -14.82
N ILE A 601 -25.23 -18.05 -13.55
CA ILE A 601 -26.13 -17.32 -12.65
C ILE A 601 -26.35 -15.93 -13.25
N ALA A 602 -27.46 -15.80 -13.95
CA ALA A 602 -28.14 -14.53 -14.06
C ALA A 602 -28.53 -14.11 -12.63
N PRO A 603 -28.47 -12.83 -12.28
CA PRO A 603 -28.85 -12.36 -10.96
C PRO A 603 -30.29 -12.81 -10.66
N GLU A 604 -30.49 -13.49 -9.54
CA GLU A 604 -31.81 -13.96 -9.06
C GLU A 604 -32.75 -12.80 -8.65
N SER A 605 -32.69 -11.70 -9.29
CA SER A 605 -33.67 -10.60 -9.16
C SER A 605 -33.89 -9.89 -10.50
N GLY A 606 -33.41 -10.47 -11.59
CA GLY A 606 -33.38 -9.78 -12.89
C GLY A 606 -34.50 -10.11 -13.85
N VAL A 607 -35.09 -11.31 -13.87
CA VAL A 607 -35.95 -11.67 -14.99
C VAL A 607 -37.35 -11.06 -14.88
N ALA A 608 -37.90 -10.97 -13.69
CA ALA A 608 -39.14 -10.18 -13.49
C ALA A 608 -38.84 -8.68 -13.58
N ALA A 609 -37.64 -8.22 -13.14
CA ALA A 609 -37.21 -6.86 -13.28
C ALA A 609 -36.87 -6.49 -14.73
N GLU A 610 -36.32 -7.41 -15.53
CA GLU A 610 -36.02 -7.18 -16.95
C GLU A 610 -37.28 -7.08 -17.80
N LEU A 611 -38.27 -7.96 -17.60
CA LEU A 611 -39.60 -7.85 -18.25
C LEU A 611 -40.38 -6.63 -17.74
N GLY A 612 -40.30 -6.35 -16.44
CA GLY A 612 -40.87 -5.16 -15.83
C GLY A 612 -40.29 -3.86 -16.40
N ALA A 613 -38.98 -3.82 -16.61
CA ALA A 613 -38.30 -2.70 -17.25
C ALA A 613 -38.74 -2.47 -18.69
N LEU A 614 -38.99 -3.55 -19.45
CA LEU A 614 -39.57 -3.43 -20.81
C LEU A 614 -41.02 -2.95 -20.80
N VAL A 615 -41.78 -3.34 -19.77
CA VAL A 615 -43.15 -2.83 -19.57
C VAL A 615 -43.14 -1.36 -19.18
N ASP A 616 -42.28 -0.96 -18.26
CA ASP A 616 -42.12 0.42 -17.79
C ASP A 616 -41.61 1.35 -18.90
N ALA A 617 -40.75 0.83 -19.79
CA ALA A 617 -40.26 1.54 -20.97
C ALA A 617 -41.23 1.60 -22.15
N ASP A 618 -42.41 0.99 -22.03
CA ASP A 618 -43.45 0.86 -23.08
C ASP A 618 -42.95 0.13 -24.34
N VAL A 619 -41.88 -0.64 -24.22
CA VAL A 619 -41.30 -1.49 -25.29
C VAL A 619 -42.06 -2.80 -25.41
N LEU A 620 -42.55 -3.33 -24.29
CA LEU A 620 -43.39 -4.52 -24.20
C LEU A 620 -44.67 -4.17 -23.39
N PRO A 621 -45.72 -3.63 -24.01
CA PRO A 621 -46.92 -3.19 -23.28
C PRO A 621 -47.57 -4.29 -22.43
N SER A 622 -48.02 -3.96 -21.24
CA SER A 622 -48.80 -4.85 -20.40
C SER A 622 -50.03 -5.39 -21.16
N GLY A 623 -50.31 -6.66 -20.98
CA GLY A 623 -51.35 -7.36 -21.73
C GLY A 623 -50.90 -7.96 -23.06
N THR A 624 -49.65 -7.73 -23.48
CA THR A 624 -49.10 -8.34 -24.67
C THR A 624 -49.04 -9.88 -24.52
N THR A 625 -49.49 -10.55 -25.55
CA THR A 625 -49.31 -12.01 -25.63
C THR A 625 -47.95 -12.37 -26.16
N ILE A 626 -47.22 -13.23 -25.41
CA ILE A 626 -45.95 -13.81 -25.84
C ILE A 626 -46.19 -15.28 -26.23
N VAL A 627 -45.38 -15.74 -27.18
CA VAL A 627 -45.56 -17.04 -27.83
C VAL A 627 -44.24 -17.76 -27.90
N ALA A 628 -44.20 -19.02 -27.53
CA ALA A 628 -43.06 -19.91 -27.76
C ALA A 628 -43.44 -21.08 -28.70
N GLY A 629 -42.59 -21.36 -29.71
CA GLY A 629 -42.84 -22.34 -30.74
C GLY A 629 -43.78 -21.89 -31.86
N ASP A 630 -43.97 -22.76 -32.87
CA ASP A 630 -44.80 -22.45 -34.06
C ASP A 630 -45.87 -23.55 -34.23
N GLY A 631 -47.05 -23.16 -34.78
CA GLY A 631 -48.12 -24.09 -35.14
C GLY A 631 -49.01 -24.58 -33.97
N PRO A 632 -49.72 -25.70 -34.12
CA PRO A 632 -50.76 -26.16 -33.18
C PRO A 632 -50.30 -26.51 -31.75
N GLY A 633 -49.01 -26.53 -31.52
CA GLY A 633 -48.39 -26.84 -30.21
C GLY A 633 -47.74 -25.61 -29.53
N GLN A 634 -47.91 -24.40 -30.07
CA GLN A 634 -47.35 -23.23 -29.47
C GLN A 634 -47.83 -22.97 -28.04
N LYS A 635 -46.96 -22.46 -27.19
CA LYS A 635 -47.26 -22.03 -25.83
C LYS A 635 -47.52 -20.53 -25.80
N LEU A 636 -48.52 -20.12 -25.01
CA LEU A 636 -48.95 -18.76 -24.90
C LEU A 636 -48.88 -18.29 -23.45
N ALA A 637 -48.44 -17.04 -23.25
CA ALA A 637 -48.50 -16.36 -21.95
C ALA A 637 -48.81 -14.88 -22.16
N GLN A 638 -49.37 -14.23 -21.15
CA GLN A 638 -49.71 -12.83 -21.16
C GLN A 638 -48.81 -12.06 -20.19
N VAL A 639 -48.22 -10.96 -20.62
CA VAL A 639 -47.37 -10.08 -19.79
C VAL A 639 -48.28 -9.22 -18.86
N LEU A 640 -47.99 -9.29 -17.54
CA LEU A 640 -48.68 -8.52 -16.52
C LEU A 640 -48.02 -7.15 -16.31
N PRO A 641 -48.75 -6.17 -15.69
CA PRO A 641 -48.21 -4.81 -15.44
C PRO A 641 -46.94 -4.76 -14.64
N ASP A 642 -46.67 -5.74 -13.81
CA ASP A 642 -45.48 -5.88 -12.95
C ASP A 642 -44.34 -6.72 -13.57
N GLY A 643 -44.49 -7.05 -14.87
CA GLY A 643 -43.51 -7.90 -15.60
C GLY A 643 -43.65 -9.39 -15.35
N ARG A 644 -44.55 -9.85 -14.50
CA ARG A 644 -44.88 -11.26 -14.36
C ARG A 644 -45.64 -11.81 -15.55
N LEU A 645 -45.73 -13.11 -15.68
CA LEU A 645 -46.37 -13.80 -16.80
C LEU A 645 -47.55 -14.58 -16.32
N TYR A 646 -48.64 -14.55 -17.07
CA TYR A 646 -49.85 -15.34 -16.80
C TYR A 646 -50.05 -16.39 -17.90
N ALA A 647 -50.12 -17.66 -17.57
CA ALA A 647 -50.35 -18.78 -18.48
C ALA A 647 -51.12 -19.90 -17.79
N ASP A 648 -52.00 -20.58 -18.48
CA ASP A 648 -52.73 -21.73 -18.03
C ASP A 648 -53.45 -21.61 -16.65
N GLY A 649 -53.83 -20.36 -16.28
CA GLY A 649 -54.54 -20.07 -15.03
C GLY A 649 -53.63 -19.74 -13.84
N GLU A 650 -52.33 -19.72 -14.01
CA GLU A 650 -51.35 -19.42 -12.98
C GLU A 650 -50.42 -18.27 -13.36
N THR A 651 -49.75 -17.65 -12.36
CA THR A 651 -48.84 -16.53 -12.54
C THR A 651 -47.44 -16.97 -12.25
N TYR A 652 -46.51 -16.59 -13.11
CA TYR A 652 -45.08 -16.96 -13.06
C TYR A 652 -44.22 -15.70 -12.92
N ASP A 653 -43.15 -15.78 -12.14
CA ASP A 653 -42.28 -14.63 -11.84
C ASP A 653 -41.35 -14.24 -13.02
N GLY A 654 -41.31 -15.02 -14.09
CA GLY A 654 -40.57 -14.67 -15.31
C GLY A 654 -40.48 -15.78 -16.36
N LEU A 655 -39.75 -15.49 -17.45
CA LEU A 655 -39.59 -16.35 -18.59
C LEU A 655 -38.92 -17.69 -18.27
N VAL A 656 -38.03 -17.73 -17.29
CA VAL A 656 -37.29 -18.93 -16.90
C VAL A 656 -38.25 -19.93 -16.25
N GLU A 657 -38.96 -19.48 -15.21
CA GLU A 657 -39.92 -20.30 -14.47
C GLU A 657 -41.02 -20.83 -15.41
N LEU A 658 -41.56 -19.98 -16.23
CA LEU A 658 -42.57 -20.35 -17.20
C LEU A 658 -42.05 -21.38 -18.23
N SER A 659 -40.81 -21.18 -18.73
CA SER A 659 -40.22 -22.14 -19.70
C SER A 659 -39.94 -23.48 -19.08
N GLU A 660 -39.50 -23.55 -17.84
CA GLU A 660 -39.27 -24.78 -17.10
C GLU A 660 -40.57 -25.55 -16.88
N VAL A 661 -41.60 -24.89 -16.40
CA VAL A 661 -42.92 -25.51 -16.18
C VAL A 661 -43.52 -26.05 -17.47
N LEU A 662 -43.30 -25.34 -18.57
CA LEU A 662 -43.80 -25.75 -19.88
C LEU A 662 -42.87 -26.75 -20.62
N GLY A 663 -41.75 -27.13 -20.00
CA GLY A 663 -40.80 -28.11 -20.56
C GLY A 663 -40.08 -27.64 -21.82
N LEU A 664 -39.81 -26.32 -21.92
CA LEU A 664 -39.11 -25.72 -23.04
C LEU A 664 -37.59 -25.67 -22.77
N GLU A 665 -36.81 -26.31 -23.64
CA GLU A 665 -35.34 -26.32 -23.52
C GLU A 665 -34.72 -25.20 -24.40
N GLY A 666 -33.82 -24.41 -23.82
CA GLY A 666 -33.09 -23.35 -24.51
C GLY A 666 -33.06 -22.00 -23.75
N ASN A 667 -32.50 -20.94 -24.38
CA ASN A 667 -32.49 -19.61 -23.78
C ASN A 667 -33.91 -19.00 -23.83
N PRO A 668 -34.56 -18.71 -22.68
CA PRO A 668 -35.95 -18.22 -22.63
C PRO A 668 -36.16 -16.94 -23.50
N TRP A 669 -35.20 -16.01 -23.51
CA TRP A 669 -35.28 -14.78 -24.31
C TRP A 669 -35.31 -15.01 -25.84
N SER A 670 -34.74 -16.10 -26.30
CA SER A 670 -34.80 -16.50 -27.72
C SER A 670 -35.96 -17.43 -28.03
N LEU A 671 -36.52 -18.14 -27.04
CA LEU A 671 -37.66 -19.04 -27.20
C LEU A 671 -38.97 -18.31 -27.33
N TRP A 672 -39.10 -17.18 -26.63
CA TRP A 672 -40.34 -16.41 -26.57
C TRP A 672 -40.29 -15.18 -27.51
N SER A 673 -41.41 -14.90 -28.15
CA SER A 673 -41.61 -13.75 -29.01
C SER A 673 -42.91 -13.03 -28.64
N ALA A 674 -42.91 -11.70 -28.68
CA ALA A 674 -44.11 -10.87 -28.46
C ALA A 674 -44.88 -10.70 -29.76
N GLU A 675 -46.21 -10.75 -29.69
CA GLU A 675 -47.09 -10.36 -30.77
C GLU A 675 -47.42 -8.88 -30.61
N LEU A 676 -46.74 -8.00 -31.38
CA LEU A 676 -46.94 -6.56 -31.41
C LEU A 676 -47.57 -6.15 -32.72
N SER A 677 -48.69 -5.44 -32.64
CA SER A 677 -49.58 -4.86 -33.71
C SER A 677 -49.54 -5.49 -35.10
N ASP A 678 -48.40 -5.74 -35.72
CA ASP A 678 -48.27 -6.27 -37.10
C ASP A 678 -47.05 -7.22 -37.26
N ALA A 679 -46.33 -7.56 -36.16
CA ALA A 679 -45.14 -8.41 -36.23
C ALA A 679 -44.93 -9.25 -34.97
N ARG A 680 -44.39 -10.45 -35.16
CA ARG A 680 -43.87 -11.28 -34.07
C ARG A 680 -42.39 -11.00 -33.89
N VAL A 681 -42.02 -10.44 -32.71
CA VAL A 681 -40.67 -10.01 -32.40
C VAL A 681 -40.12 -10.81 -31.24
N SER A 682 -38.90 -11.38 -31.36
CA SER A 682 -38.26 -12.11 -30.27
C SER A 682 -38.04 -11.18 -29.06
N LEU A 683 -38.33 -11.69 -27.85
CA LEU A 683 -38.09 -10.94 -26.61
C LEU A 683 -36.62 -10.57 -26.42
N GLY A 684 -35.68 -11.36 -26.91
CA GLY A 684 -34.27 -11.01 -26.92
C GLY A 684 -33.94 -9.78 -27.75
N VAL A 685 -34.62 -9.62 -28.92
CA VAL A 685 -34.48 -8.41 -29.75
C VAL A 685 -35.08 -7.19 -29.07
N LEU A 686 -36.23 -7.33 -28.41
CA LEU A 686 -36.84 -6.24 -27.66
C LEU A 686 -35.98 -5.77 -26.49
N ARG A 687 -35.35 -6.71 -25.80
CA ARG A 687 -34.40 -6.40 -24.74
C ARG A 687 -33.19 -5.60 -25.26
N ASP A 688 -32.56 -6.09 -26.32
CA ASP A 688 -31.36 -5.49 -26.92
C ASP A 688 -31.65 -4.10 -27.58
N THR A 689 -32.91 -3.76 -27.80
CA THR A 689 -33.32 -2.43 -28.29
C THR A 689 -33.75 -1.45 -27.19
N ALA A 690 -33.90 -1.91 -25.96
CA ALA A 690 -34.26 -1.10 -24.79
C ALA A 690 -33.02 -0.59 -24.02
N ASP A 691 -31.83 -1.16 -24.28
CA ASP A 691 -30.52 -0.68 -23.83
C ASP A 691 -29.97 0.37 -24.85
#